data_1f197807fcee112b97d6f808766a1197
#
_entry.id   1f197807fcee112b97d6f808766a1197
#
_cell.length_a   1.000
_cell.length_b   1.000
_cell.length_c   1.000
_cell.angle_alpha   90.00
_cell.angle_beta   90.00
_cell.angle_gamma   90.00
#
_symmetry.space_group_name_H-M   'P 1'
#
loop_
_entity.id
_entity.type
_entity.pdbx_description
1 polymer ?
#
loop_
_entity_poly.entity_id
_entity_poly.type
_entity_poly.pdbx_seq_one_letter_code
_entity_poly.pdbx_strand_id
1 'polypeptide(L)'
;MSLFRGFCLSALCAVGALSNLWAQPVRLGAGAYVLTPKSGDRAVPAAPYRTAAMQQQAAPTNQWYSALMFSAKPEVLFAQPLTVQANKVGLEFALPSKAVVPTERRDVEIHYPHTDPLLVSPTAFAAGQPKLAKTGDWSIDIAWGEGASLMTATVAHGSPYVHFVVSQGDLRLQLPAASPRIEAADARVLALNVKGKTYALFGPTGVRWEAVSPTEWIGHLPADKGYASAAALPDAKPDTLALFTGHAYAFLQDTRVDWKFDESRSQLTNTYTATTRVMEGEQATPLLGLYPHQWFNNASVADRLGPAYDTLRGKIKLLPATSFQTTKTYTSFVPYWPGVADGARSAELRELLKNDQRNARRMMLEIGTGPYWQGKGLQRITKLMDVVEQQGDLEGRDQLLKLLKGRVEQWFAGDNAKTYFHYDKAMGTVAGYPEEYFSVEQMNDHHFHYGYWIRAMAEIALRDPAWASKAQWGGMVDLLVADIATAKRGGADFPFVRNFDHYEGHSWASGIGLGPFGNNQESSSEAINAWAGLILWAQVNGDTALRDLGVYLYTTEIDAINHYWFDIHHLVFPPEYQNVETSMLFGGKYAHNTWWIDEPRQIKGINLLPITTASTYLGTDPAFVKRSVATLKPDTEIFAARGKTAKPIDIWQDLFAKYLGLADADAGLASWDRWGSFELGDTRSHTLHWLMSLQKMGQPDFGVTANTSLYSVFKRPDGRKTYLAYNPGKTPLDVQFSDGKTLQVAPGALGQTQ
;
A
#
# COMPACT_ATOMS: atom_id res chain seq x y z
N MET A 1 85.58 -22.98 34.39
CA MET A 1 84.64 -23.59 35.35
C MET A 1 83.24 -23.18 34.98
N SER A 2 82.38 -24.23 34.79
CA SER A 2 80.91 -24.25 34.83
C SER A 2 80.18 -23.47 33.73
N LEU A 3 79.77 -24.05 32.62
CA LEU A 3 78.53 -24.73 32.24
C LEU A 3 77.23 -24.04 32.72
N PHE A 4 76.46 -23.43 31.77
CA PHE A 4 75.02 -23.61 31.79
C PHE A 4 74.47 -23.54 30.34
N ARG A 5 73.67 -24.55 30.00
CA ARG A 5 73.10 -24.83 28.72
C ARG A 5 71.87 -23.90 28.50
N GLY A 6 71.79 -23.31 27.34
CA GLY A 6 70.59 -22.59 26.87
C GLY A 6 69.54 -23.52 26.27
N PHE A 7 68.29 -23.25 26.59
CA PHE A 7 67.10 -23.83 25.90
C PHE A 7 66.65 -22.83 24.87
N CYS A 8 66.70 -23.20 23.61
CA CYS A 8 65.99 -22.51 22.53
C CYS A 8 64.48 -22.84 22.57
N LEU A 9 63.67 -21.89 22.98
CA LEU A 9 62.17 -21.92 22.71
C LEU A 9 61.91 -21.35 21.35
N SER A 10 61.53 -22.21 20.42
CA SER A 10 60.98 -21.83 19.12
C SER A 10 59.54 -21.30 19.33
N ALA A 11 59.36 -19.97 19.27
CA ALA A 11 58.03 -19.36 19.16
C ALA A 11 57.48 -19.61 17.76
N LEU A 12 56.56 -20.55 17.59
CA LEU A 12 55.70 -20.63 16.45
C LEU A 12 54.76 -19.43 16.46
N CYS A 13 55.02 -18.44 15.60
CA CYS A 13 54.02 -17.45 15.23
C CYS A 13 52.92 -18.13 14.45
N ALA A 14 51.83 -18.48 15.14
CA ALA A 14 50.54 -18.77 14.44
C ALA A 14 50.03 -17.44 13.87
N VAL A 15 50.29 -17.23 12.61
CA VAL A 15 49.57 -16.22 11.82
C VAL A 15 48.13 -16.75 11.72
N GLY A 16 47.28 -16.33 12.65
CA GLY A 16 45.86 -16.50 12.53
C GLY A 16 45.37 -15.72 11.29
N ALA A 17 45.08 -16.44 10.22
CA ALA A 17 44.31 -15.90 9.16
C ALA A 17 42.98 -15.42 9.78
N LEU A 18 42.82 -14.12 9.91
CA LEU A 18 41.51 -13.50 10.06
C LEU A 18 40.73 -13.81 8.75
N SER A 19 40.19 -15.01 8.67
CA SER A 19 39.16 -15.32 7.71
C SER A 19 38.05 -14.32 8.01
N ASN A 20 37.81 -13.39 7.10
CA ASN A 20 36.61 -12.59 7.08
C ASN A 20 35.45 -13.56 7.25
N LEU A 21 34.81 -13.57 8.42
CA LEU A 21 33.57 -14.30 8.72
C LEU A 21 32.45 -13.60 7.95
N TRP A 22 32.42 -13.81 6.64
CA TRP A 22 31.25 -13.59 5.84
C TRP A 22 30.24 -14.64 6.29
N ALA A 23 29.08 -14.22 6.79
CA ALA A 23 27.99 -15.14 7.04
C ALA A 23 27.79 -15.94 5.75
N GLN A 24 27.87 -17.27 5.83
CA GLN A 24 27.73 -18.09 4.63
C GLN A 24 26.36 -17.82 4.00
N PRO A 25 26.28 -17.55 2.69
CA PRO A 25 25.02 -17.33 2.04
C PRO A 25 24.10 -18.55 2.18
N VAL A 26 22.84 -18.32 2.49
CA VAL A 26 21.80 -19.35 2.48
C VAL A 26 21.37 -19.57 1.06
N ARG A 27 21.57 -20.78 0.54
CA ARG A 27 21.20 -21.15 -0.84
C ARG A 27 19.69 -21.29 -0.99
N LEU A 28 19.19 -20.74 -2.10
CA LEU A 28 17.80 -20.83 -2.51
C LEU A 28 17.73 -21.05 -4.03
N GLY A 29 17.70 -22.31 -4.45
CA GLY A 29 17.93 -22.72 -5.83
C GLY A 29 19.34 -22.37 -6.30
N ALA A 30 19.48 -21.74 -7.45
CA ALA A 30 20.75 -21.22 -7.97
C ALA A 30 21.21 -19.95 -7.22
N GLY A 31 20.29 -19.23 -6.58
CA GLY A 31 20.55 -17.99 -5.83
C GLY A 31 20.90 -18.20 -4.37
N ALA A 32 21.11 -17.08 -3.67
CA ALA A 32 21.37 -17.07 -2.24
C ALA A 32 21.09 -15.69 -1.62
N TYR A 33 20.80 -15.67 -0.33
CA TYR A 33 20.70 -14.47 0.50
C TYR A 33 21.58 -14.64 1.76
N VAL A 34 21.82 -13.55 2.50
CA VAL A 34 22.59 -13.61 3.73
C VAL A 34 21.70 -13.38 4.96
N LEU A 35 22.08 -13.96 6.11
CA LEU A 35 21.37 -13.81 7.39
C LEU A 35 21.95 -12.69 8.29
N THR A 36 23.07 -12.09 7.88
CA THR A 36 23.70 -10.99 8.60
C THR A 36 24.17 -9.96 7.57
N PRO A 37 23.85 -8.69 7.73
CA PRO A 37 24.36 -7.65 6.84
C PRO A 37 25.88 -7.56 6.96
N LYS A 38 26.53 -7.07 5.92
CA LYS A 38 27.99 -6.90 5.93
C LYS A 38 28.41 -5.80 6.89
N SER A 39 29.65 -5.89 7.37
CA SER A 39 30.21 -4.88 8.27
C SER A 39 30.20 -3.50 7.61
N GLY A 40 29.59 -2.54 8.29
CA GLY A 40 29.43 -1.15 7.81
C GLY A 40 28.10 -0.87 7.08
N ASP A 41 27.34 -1.91 6.72
CA ASP A 41 26.00 -1.72 6.17
C ASP A 41 24.99 -1.44 7.30
N ARG A 42 23.95 -0.69 6.99
CA ARG A 42 22.88 -0.36 7.94
C ARG A 42 22.10 -1.62 8.31
N ALA A 43 21.58 -1.65 9.53
CA ALA A 43 20.76 -2.75 10.03
C ALA A 43 19.28 -2.38 10.05
N VAL A 44 18.44 -3.39 9.90
CA VAL A 44 17.00 -3.29 10.11
C VAL A 44 16.73 -2.89 11.58
N PRO A 45 15.81 -1.97 11.89
CA PRO A 45 15.55 -1.50 13.25
C PRO A 45 14.85 -2.58 14.08
N ALA A 46 15.07 -2.57 15.37
CA ALA A 46 14.30 -3.40 16.30
C ALA A 46 12.94 -2.76 16.59
N ALA A 47 11.91 -3.61 16.80
CA ALA A 47 10.57 -3.21 17.23
C ALA A 47 10.30 -3.64 18.68
N PRO A 48 10.85 -2.91 19.69
CA PRO A 48 10.86 -3.34 21.08
C PRO A 48 9.49 -3.26 21.78
N TYR A 49 8.59 -2.42 21.27
CA TYR A 49 7.31 -2.15 21.92
C TYR A 49 6.20 -3.10 21.44
N ARG A 50 6.51 -4.40 21.45
CA ARG A 50 5.60 -5.52 21.24
C ARG A 50 5.53 -6.37 22.51
N THR A 51 4.36 -6.95 22.80
CA THR A 51 4.26 -7.97 23.88
C THR A 51 5.04 -9.22 23.51
N ALA A 52 5.34 -10.08 24.50
CA ALA A 52 6.08 -11.33 24.27
C ALA A 52 5.37 -12.23 23.23
N ALA A 53 4.03 -12.26 23.22
CA ALA A 53 3.26 -12.98 22.22
C ALA A 53 3.46 -12.41 20.80
N MET A 54 3.47 -11.09 20.65
CA MET A 54 3.69 -10.44 19.35
C MET A 54 5.15 -10.56 18.86
N GLN A 55 6.11 -10.77 19.75
CA GLN A 55 7.51 -11.02 19.38
C GLN A 55 7.74 -12.41 18.76
N GLN A 56 6.80 -13.34 18.90
CA GLN A 56 6.85 -14.66 18.26
C GLN A 56 6.42 -14.64 16.78
N GLN A 57 5.94 -13.51 16.31
CA GLN A 57 5.53 -13.30 14.92
C GLN A 57 6.46 -12.29 14.24
N ALA A 58 6.54 -12.35 12.91
CA ALA A 58 7.17 -11.30 12.13
C ALA A 58 6.52 -9.94 12.45
N ALA A 59 7.32 -8.88 12.52
CA ALA A 59 6.80 -7.55 12.89
C ALA A 59 5.90 -7.00 11.78
N PRO A 60 4.64 -6.63 12.08
CA PRO A 60 3.70 -6.09 11.09
C PRO A 60 4.02 -4.61 10.80
N THR A 61 5.08 -4.39 10.02
CA THR A 61 5.51 -3.06 9.57
C THR A 61 4.70 -2.56 8.40
N ASN A 62 4.91 -1.31 8.00
CA ASN A 62 4.22 -0.67 6.88
C ASN A 62 2.69 -0.66 7.04
N GLN A 63 2.24 -0.44 8.27
CA GLN A 63 0.83 -0.37 8.64
C GLN A 63 0.50 0.97 9.30
N TRP A 64 -0.77 1.32 9.38
CA TRP A 64 -1.26 2.55 10.01
C TRP A 64 -0.88 2.68 11.51
N TYR A 65 -0.55 1.57 12.15
CA TYR A 65 -0.18 1.48 13.58
C TYR A 65 1.31 1.19 13.82
N SER A 66 2.15 1.13 12.78
CA SER A 66 3.55 0.69 12.92
C SER A 66 4.34 1.54 13.92
N ALA A 67 4.08 2.84 14.02
CA ALA A 67 4.75 3.76 14.95
C ALA A 67 4.69 3.28 16.41
N LEU A 68 3.65 2.56 16.80
CA LEU A 68 3.50 2.01 18.15
C LEU A 68 4.64 1.06 18.56
N MET A 69 5.22 0.34 17.60
CA MET A 69 6.26 -0.65 17.85
C MET A 69 7.68 -0.05 17.95
N PHE A 70 7.89 1.12 17.36
CA PHE A 70 9.23 1.69 17.16
C PHE A 70 9.54 2.89 18.04
N SER A 71 8.54 3.55 18.63
CA SER A 71 8.74 4.76 19.42
C SER A 71 8.30 4.60 20.88
N ALA A 72 9.12 5.08 21.81
CA ALA A 72 8.74 5.23 23.22
C ALA A 72 7.63 6.29 23.43
N LYS A 73 7.46 7.18 22.46
CA LYS A 73 6.36 8.15 22.36
C LYS A 73 5.70 7.92 21.01
N PRO A 74 4.76 6.97 20.93
CA PRO A 74 4.11 6.67 19.66
C PRO A 74 3.41 7.91 19.09
N GLU A 75 3.48 8.04 17.79
CA GLU A 75 2.75 9.04 17.04
C GLU A 75 1.25 8.76 17.07
N VAL A 76 0.47 9.74 16.63
CA VAL A 76 -0.99 9.60 16.48
C VAL A 76 -1.30 8.51 15.45
N LEU A 77 -2.25 7.64 15.78
CA LEU A 77 -2.81 6.62 14.89
C LEU A 77 -4.16 7.11 14.37
N PHE A 78 -4.36 7.03 13.06
CA PHE A 78 -5.55 7.51 12.37
C PHE A 78 -6.47 6.35 12.02
N ALA A 79 -7.24 5.87 13.00
CA ALA A 79 -8.16 4.75 12.82
C ALA A 79 -9.45 5.12 12.08
N GLN A 80 -9.76 6.39 11.98
CA GLN A 80 -10.97 6.93 11.37
C GLN A 80 -12.28 6.17 11.70
N PRO A 81 -13.32 6.84 12.19
CA PRO A 81 -13.39 8.29 12.37
C PRO A 81 -12.55 8.82 13.52
N LEU A 82 -12.07 7.96 14.42
CA LEU A 82 -11.26 8.34 15.56
C LEU A 82 -9.79 8.48 15.20
N THR A 83 -9.13 9.38 15.90
CA THR A 83 -7.67 9.37 16.06
C THR A 83 -7.32 8.97 17.47
N VAL A 84 -6.25 8.20 17.65
CA VAL A 84 -5.81 7.74 18.96
C VAL A 84 -4.31 7.94 19.14
N GLN A 85 -3.88 8.21 20.39
CA GLN A 85 -2.47 8.25 20.75
C GLN A 85 -2.24 7.51 22.06
N ALA A 86 -1.42 6.47 22.00
CA ALA A 86 -1.01 5.76 23.20
C ALA A 86 0.17 6.46 23.88
N ASN A 87 0.11 6.66 25.19
CA ASN A 87 1.18 7.25 25.97
C ASN A 87 1.38 6.51 27.29
N LYS A 88 2.34 6.93 28.11
CA LYS A 88 2.66 6.25 29.38
C LYS A 88 1.60 6.37 30.47
N VAL A 89 0.56 7.16 30.24
CA VAL A 89 -0.55 7.37 31.18
C VAL A 89 -1.76 6.52 30.79
N GLY A 90 -1.98 6.35 29.48
CA GLY A 90 -3.14 5.61 28.94
C GLY A 90 -3.33 5.86 27.45
N LEU A 91 -4.59 5.83 27.01
CA LEU A 91 -4.96 6.08 25.63
C LEU A 91 -5.71 7.43 25.50
N GLU A 92 -5.18 8.28 24.66
CA GLU A 92 -5.88 9.46 24.15
C GLU A 92 -6.68 9.09 22.91
N PHE A 93 -7.91 9.62 22.79
CA PHE A 93 -8.72 9.47 21.58
C PHE A 93 -9.53 10.74 21.31
N ALA A 94 -9.74 11.04 20.03
CA ALA A 94 -10.47 12.22 19.59
C ALA A 94 -11.29 11.93 18.34
N LEU A 95 -12.34 12.71 18.11
CA LEU A 95 -13.02 12.86 16.83
C LEU A 95 -12.55 14.19 16.21
N PRO A 96 -11.62 14.18 15.26
CA PRO A 96 -11.16 15.41 14.62
C PRO A 96 -12.25 16.09 13.77
N SER A 97 -12.00 17.34 13.40
CA SER A 97 -12.67 17.99 12.28
C SER A 97 -11.66 18.21 11.18
N LYS A 98 -12.00 17.85 9.94
CA LYS A 98 -11.13 18.13 8.80
C LYS A 98 -11.09 19.64 8.52
N ALA A 99 -9.96 20.12 8.05
CA ALA A 99 -9.75 21.50 7.65
C ALA A 99 -8.92 21.57 6.37
N VAL A 100 -9.29 22.49 5.47
CA VAL A 100 -8.47 22.85 4.33
C VAL A 100 -7.48 23.92 4.76
N VAL A 101 -6.20 23.66 4.58
CA VAL A 101 -5.11 24.49 5.07
C VAL A 101 -4.28 25.00 3.89
N PRO A 102 -4.18 26.32 3.69
CA PRO A 102 -3.28 26.89 2.69
C PRO A 102 -1.82 26.59 3.00
N THR A 103 -1.02 26.32 1.97
CA THR A 103 0.41 26.12 2.12
C THR A 103 1.22 27.31 1.61
N GLU A 104 2.50 27.37 1.98
CA GLU A 104 3.44 28.39 1.47
C GLU A 104 3.64 28.28 -0.05
N ARG A 105 3.30 27.14 -0.65
CA ARG A 105 3.41 26.89 -2.09
C ARG A 105 2.23 27.45 -2.90
N ARG A 106 1.26 28.07 -2.23
CA ARG A 106 0.01 28.59 -2.79
C ARG A 106 -0.93 27.50 -3.34
N ASP A 107 -0.80 26.30 -2.78
CA ASP A 107 -1.75 25.21 -2.89
C ASP A 107 -2.45 24.97 -1.53
N VAL A 108 -3.24 23.93 -1.41
CA VAL A 108 -3.97 23.59 -0.20
C VAL A 108 -3.76 22.12 0.18
N GLU A 109 -3.75 21.85 1.47
CA GLU A 109 -3.78 20.49 2.03
C GLU A 109 -5.10 20.28 2.78
N ILE A 110 -5.50 19.04 2.99
CA ILE A 110 -6.61 18.70 3.89
C ILE A 110 -6.00 18.04 5.11
N HIS A 111 -6.23 18.61 6.29
CA HIS A 111 -5.73 18.09 7.57
C HIS A 111 -6.86 17.50 8.40
N TYR A 112 -6.55 16.45 9.16
CA TYR A 112 -7.43 15.77 10.13
C TYR A 112 -6.68 15.64 11.46
N PRO A 113 -6.46 16.75 12.20
CA PRO A 113 -5.53 16.80 13.31
C PRO A 113 -6.10 16.16 14.57
N HIS A 114 -5.27 15.47 15.35
CA HIS A 114 -5.61 14.97 16.68
C HIS A 114 -5.72 16.14 17.66
N THR A 115 -6.93 16.63 17.89
CA THR A 115 -7.21 17.81 18.73
C THR A 115 -8.22 17.50 19.81
N ASP A 116 -8.05 18.16 20.96
CA ASP A 116 -8.94 18.06 22.12
C ASP A 116 -9.24 16.61 22.56
N PRO A 117 -8.19 15.75 22.73
CA PRO A 117 -8.39 14.34 23.07
C PRO A 117 -8.96 14.15 24.46
N LEU A 118 -9.72 13.06 24.59
CA LEU A 118 -10.06 12.47 25.88
C LEU A 118 -9.00 11.43 26.23
N LEU A 119 -8.53 11.40 27.49
CA LEU A 119 -7.58 10.42 27.97
C LEU A 119 -8.25 9.43 28.93
N VAL A 120 -8.15 8.13 28.63
CA VAL A 120 -8.56 7.04 29.51
C VAL A 120 -7.34 6.36 30.09
N SER A 121 -7.31 6.18 31.41
CA SER A 121 -6.21 5.56 32.16
C SER A 121 -6.70 4.67 33.30
N PRO A 122 -5.92 3.65 33.73
CA PRO A 122 -6.24 2.85 34.92
C PRO A 122 -5.98 3.67 36.19
N THR A 123 -6.74 3.39 37.27
CA THR A 123 -6.55 4.06 38.56
C THR A 123 -5.67 3.27 39.54
N ALA A 124 -5.68 1.93 39.46
CA ALA A 124 -5.01 1.07 40.42
C ALA A 124 -3.51 0.88 40.20
N PHE A 125 -3.00 1.23 39.02
CA PHE A 125 -1.59 1.09 38.67
C PHE A 125 -1.16 2.16 37.65
N ALA A 126 0.17 2.41 37.57
CA ALA A 126 0.73 3.23 36.51
C ALA A 126 0.73 2.45 35.18
N ALA A 127 0.14 3.00 34.14
CA ALA A 127 0.01 2.35 32.85
C ALA A 127 1.39 1.95 32.26
N GLY A 128 2.33 2.89 32.23
CA GLY A 128 3.67 2.63 31.71
C GLY A 128 3.74 2.60 30.19
N GLN A 129 4.76 1.98 29.62
CA GLN A 129 5.03 1.97 28.19
C GLN A 129 3.97 1.14 27.44
N PRO A 130 3.24 1.73 26.46
CA PRO A 130 2.32 0.98 25.63
C PRO A 130 3.06 0.00 24.71
N LYS A 131 2.44 -1.15 24.44
CA LYS A 131 2.94 -2.20 23.54
C LYS A 131 1.85 -2.68 22.63
N LEU A 132 2.19 -2.99 21.37
CA LEU A 132 1.30 -3.73 20.49
C LEU A 132 1.08 -5.14 21.03
N ALA A 133 -0.17 -5.51 21.30
CA ALA A 133 -0.52 -6.76 21.94
C ALA A 133 -1.17 -7.78 21.00
N LYS A 134 -1.89 -7.30 19.97
CA LYS A 134 -2.55 -8.13 18.97
C LYS A 134 -2.81 -7.32 17.70
N THR A 135 -2.90 -8.00 16.56
CA THR A 135 -3.36 -7.43 15.29
C THR A 135 -4.44 -8.31 14.67
N GLY A 136 -5.52 -7.70 14.20
CA GLY A 136 -6.42 -8.24 13.18
C GLY A 136 -6.07 -7.61 11.82
N ASP A 137 -6.89 -7.85 10.80
CA ASP A 137 -6.65 -7.28 9.47
C ASP A 137 -6.90 -5.77 9.42
N TRP A 138 -7.73 -5.21 10.33
CA TRP A 138 -7.96 -3.77 10.47
C TRP A 138 -8.16 -3.31 11.92
N SER A 139 -7.79 -4.13 12.91
CA SER A 139 -7.85 -3.80 14.33
C SER A 139 -6.55 -4.11 15.05
N ILE A 140 -6.32 -3.43 16.17
CA ILE A 140 -5.19 -3.68 17.06
C ILE A 140 -5.63 -3.67 18.52
N ASP A 141 -4.90 -4.43 19.34
CA ASP A 141 -4.93 -4.28 20.78
C ASP A 141 -3.64 -3.64 21.25
N ILE A 142 -3.77 -2.60 22.07
CA ILE A 142 -2.66 -1.92 22.75
C ILE A 142 -2.71 -2.29 24.23
N ALA A 143 -1.59 -2.69 24.81
CA ALA A 143 -1.49 -3.11 26.20
C ALA A 143 -0.58 -2.19 27.01
N TRP A 144 -0.97 -1.93 28.25
CA TRP A 144 -0.21 -1.27 29.29
C TRP A 144 -0.11 -2.15 30.52
N GLY A 145 1.09 -2.30 31.06
CA GLY A 145 1.34 -3.16 32.20
C GLY A 145 1.39 -4.65 31.85
N GLU A 146 1.38 -5.50 32.87
CA GLU A 146 1.48 -6.97 32.73
C GLU A 146 0.80 -7.69 33.92
N GLY A 147 0.36 -8.93 33.70
CA GLY A 147 -0.21 -9.79 34.75
C GLY A 147 -1.45 -9.19 35.40
N ALA A 148 -1.39 -9.03 36.75
CA ALA A 148 -2.51 -8.47 37.51
C ALA A 148 -2.70 -6.95 37.34
N SER A 149 -1.76 -6.26 36.75
CA SER A 149 -1.79 -4.81 36.48
C SER A 149 -1.77 -4.56 34.98
N LEU A 150 -2.86 -4.95 34.29
CA LEU A 150 -2.98 -4.88 32.83
C LEU A 150 -4.18 -4.05 32.44
N MET A 151 -3.98 -3.11 31.50
CA MET A 151 -5.05 -2.47 30.73
C MET A 151 -4.81 -2.75 29.24
N THR A 152 -5.87 -3.10 28.53
CA THR A 152 -5.85 -3.20 27.06
C THR A 152 -6.88 -2.27 26.45
N ALA A 153 -6.56 -1.74 25.26
CA ALA A 153 -7.50 -0.96 24.45
C ALA A 153 -7.53 -1.54 23.04
N THR A 154 -8.74 -1.86 22.54
CA THR A 154 -8.94 -2.30 21.15
C THR A 154 -9.38 -1.11 20.29
N VAL A 155 -8.67 -0.90 19.19
CA VAL A 155 -8.90 0.16 18.19
C VAL A 155 -9.00 -0.48 16.80
N ALA A 156 -9.93 -0.01 15.98
CA ALA A 156 -10.08 -0.53 14.62
C ALA A 156 -10.47 0.57 13.63
N HIS A 157 -10.02 0.44 12.39
CA HIS A 157 -10.55 1.26 11.30
C HIS A 157 -12.07 1.18 11.21
N GLY A 158 -12.72 2.31 10.95
CA GLY A 158 -14.17 2.39 10.84
C GLY A 158 -14.92 2.22 12.16
N SER A 159 -14.27 1.84 13.25
CA SER A 159 -14.95 1.71 14.55
C SER A 159 -15.14 3.08 15.21
N PRO A 160 -16.37 3.46 15.59
CA PRO A 160 -16.60 4.63 16.41
C PRO A 160 -16.25 4.41 17.88
N TYR A 161 -15.92 3.17 18.29
CA TYR A 161 -15.60 2.79 19.66
C TYR A 161 -14.11 2.51 19.85
N VAL A 162 -13.67 2.77 21.09
CA VAL A 162 -12.49 2.16 21.70
C VAL A 162 -12.99 1.26 22.84
N HIS A 163 -12.55 0.01 22.88
CA HIS A 163 -12.94 -0.95 23.92
C HIS A 163 -11.81 -1.12 24.92
N PHE A 164 -12.09 -0.88 26.20
CA PHE A 164 -11.12 -1.00 27.29
C PHE A 164 -11.41 -2.23 28.17
N VAL A 165 -10.35 -2.96 28.53
CA VAL A 165 -10.39 -4.00 29.53
C VAL A 165 -9.27 -3.73 30.54
N VAL A 166 -9.60 -3.72 31.83
CA VAL A 166 -8.66 -3.49 32.92
C VAL A 166 -8.75 -4.64 33.92
N SER A 167 -7.59 -5.14 34.34
CA SER A 167 -7.50 -6.31 35.24
C SER A 167 -7.88 -6.01 36.67
N GLN A 168 -7.71 -4.74 37.11
CA GLN A 168 -8.05 -4.28 38.46
C GLN A 168 -8.25 -2.78 38.52
N GLY A 169 -9.04 -2.32 39.49
CA GLY A 169 -9.33 -0.92 39.75
C GLY A 169 -10.34 -0.33 38.77
N ASP A 170 -10.36 0.97 38.74
CA ASP A 170 -11.31 1.79 38.00
C ASP A 170 -10.67 2.41 36.77
N LEU A 171 -11.48 3.03 35.92
CA LEU A 171 -11.02 3.83 34.79
C LEU A 171 -11.19 5.31 35.08
N ARG A 172 -10.14 6.08 34.86
CA ARG A 172 -10.13 7.54 34.92
C ARG A 172 -10.29 8.09 33.52
N LEU A 173 -11.17 9.07 33.37
CA LEU A 173 -11.36 9.88 32.18
C LEU A 173 -10.89 11.31 32.46
N GLN A 174 -9.96 11.80 31.64
CA GLN A 174 -9.54 13.22 31.65
C GLN A 174 -10.03 13.89 30.37
N LEU A 175 -10.56 15.12 30.52
CA LEU A 175 -11.14 15.94 29.47
C LEU A 175 -10.24 17.13 29.18
N PRO A 176 -10.17 17.61 27.92
CA PRO A 176 -9.38 18.80 27.57
C PRO A 176 -9.97 20.11 28.13
N ALA A 177 -11.25 20.11 28.50
CA ALA A 177 -11.96 21.22 29.10
C ALA A 177 -13.17 20.75 29.92
N ALA A 178 -13.65 21.58 30.81
CA ALA A 178 -14.95 21.35 31.50
C ALA A 178 -16.05 21.15 30.46
N SER A 179 -16.79 20.05 30.59
CA SER A 179 -17.71 19.60 29.55
C SER A 179 -19.08 19.28 30.17
N PRO A 180 -20.18 19.84 29.65
CA PRO A 180 -21.50 19.56 30.16
C PRO A 180 -21.89 18.09 29.92
N ARG A 181 -22.53 17.48 30.91
CA ARG A 181 -23.14 16.15 30.79
C ARG A 181 -24.39 16.25 29.93
N ILE A 182 -24.54 15.28 29.04
CA ILE A 182 -25.77 15.04 28.28
C ILE A 182 -26.59 14.01 29.06
N GLU A 183 -27.88 14.25 29.19
CA GLU A 183 -28.78 13.30 29.85
C GLU A 183 -28.85 11.99 29.05
N ALA A 184 -28.66 10.88 29.73
CA ALA A 184 -28.81 9.53 29.23
C ALA A 184 -29.82 8.76 30.08
N ALA A 185 -30.72 8.03 29.42
CA ALA A 185 -31.72 7.23 30.09
C ALA A 185 -31.12 6.02 30.85
N ASP A 186 -29.93 5.55 30.42
CA ASP A 186 -29.22 4.43 31.04
C ASP A 186 -28.12 4.96 31.97
N ALA A 187 -28.22 4.58 33.25
CA ALA A 187 -27.24 4.99 34.27
C ALA A 187 -25.81 4.50 34.01
N ARG A 188 -25.63 3.49 33.15
CA ARG A 188 -24.33 2.98 32.73
C ARG A 188 -23.62 3.93 31.78
N VAL A 189 -24.33 4.91 31.22
CA VAL A 189 -23.82 5.83 30.18
C VAL A 189 -23.40 7.16 30.78
N LEU A 190 -22.17 7.57 30.54
CA LEU A 190 -21.68 8.93 30.74
C LEU A 190 -21.54 9.59 29.37
N ALA A 191 -22.53 10.41 28.99
CA ALA A 191 -22.51 11.18 27.77
C ALA A 191 -22.09 12.65 28.03
N LEU A 192 -21.18 13.20 27.21
CA LEU A 192 -20.56 14.50 27.42
C LEU A 192 -20.51 15.29 26.08
N ASN A 193 -20.70 16.60 26.18
CA ASN A 193 -20.39 17.51 25.08
C ASN A 193 -19.01 18.11 25.33
N VAL A 194 -18.01 17.70 24.56
CA VAL A 194 -16.63 18.18 24.66
C VAL A 194 -16.34 19.08 23.48
N LYS A 195 -16.29 20.39 23.74
CA LYS A 195 -16.04 21.42 22.69
C LYS A 195 -16.92 21.29 21.45
N GLY A 196 -18.21 21.00 21.66
CA GLY A 196 -19.21 20.85 20.58
C GLY A 196 -19.29 19.47 19.95
N LYS A 197 -18.47 18.51 20.39
CA LYS A 197 -18.52 17.11 19.95
C LYS A 197 -19.12 16.24 21.05
N THR A 198 -19.86 15.21 20.64
CA THR A 198 -20.53 14.29 21.56
C THR A 198 -19.69 13.04 21.75
N TYR A 199 -19.40 12.74 23.01
CA TYR A 199 -18.73 11.50 23.42
C TYR A 199 -19.58 10.76 24.44
N ALA A 200 -19.52 9.44 24.43
CA ALA A 200 -20.16 8.62 25.46
C ALA A 200 -19.24 7.51 25.92
N LEU A 201 -19.24 7.25 27.23
CA LEU A 201 -18.60 6.11 27.85
C LEU A 201 -19.70 5.17 28.37
N PHE A 202 -19.50 3.87 28.16
CA PHE A 202 -20.46 2.82 28.51
C PHE A 202 -19.77 1.85 29.45
N GLY A 203 -20.16 1.89 30.71
CA GLY A 203 -19.66 0.99 31.75
C GLY A 203 -20.54 -0.23 31.93
N PRO A 204 -20.08 -1.24 32.68
CA PRO A 204 -20.89 -2.44 32.99
C PRO A 204 -22.07 -2.11 33.92
N THR A 205 -23.05 -3.03 34.01
CA THR A 205 -24.09 -2.97 35.00
C THR A 205 -23.48 -2.89 36.42
N GLY A 206 -23.83 -1.85 37.15
CA GLY A 206 -23.28 -1.54 38.47
C GLY A 206 -22.18 -0.49 38.47
N VAL A 207 -21.77 0.04 37.30
CA VAL A 207 -20.83 1.15 37.22
C VAL A 207 -21.41 2.41 37.90
N ARG A 208 -20.55 3.18 38.55
CA ARG A 208 -20.89 4.51 39.10
C ARG A 208 -19.93 5.56 38.55
N TRP A 209 -20.47 6.50 37.81
CA TRP A 209 -19.71 7.62 37.28
C TRP A 209 -19.61 8.74 38.32
N GLU A 210 -18.40 9.14 38.69
CA GLU A 210 -18.10 10.20 39.64
C GLU A 210 -17.32 11.32 38.98
N ALA A 211 -17.86 12.55 39.08
CA ALA A 211 -17.12 13.75 38.68
C ALA A 211 -16.17 14.14 39.81
N VAL A 212 -14.88 13.96 39.61
CA VAL A 212 -13.84 14.35 40.60
C VAL A 212 -13.52 15.83 40.47
N SER A 213 -13.55 16.36 39.25
CA SER A 213 -13.37 17.76 38.93
C SER A 213 -14.15 18.13 37.65
N PRO A 214 -14.18 19.41 37.24
CA PRO A 214 -14.81 19.79 35.97
C PRO A 214 -14.24 19.09 34.72
N THR A 215 -13.01 18.59 34.82
CA THR A 215 -12.29 17.94 33.72
C THR A 215 -11.87 16.48 34.00
N GLU A 216 -12.36 15.91 35.10
CA GLU A 216 -11.98 14.54 35.47
C GLU A 216 -13.18 13.74 36.01
N TRP A 217 -13.33 12.53 35.46
CA TRP A 217 -14.32 11.55 35.88
C TRP A 217 -13.66 10.22 36.26
N ILE A 218 -14.25 9.50 37.20
CA ILE A 218 -13.91 8.12 37.51
C ILE A 218 -15.12 7.24 37.25
N GLY A 219 -14.95 6.18 36.48
CA GLY A 219 -15.91 5.10 36.33
C GLY A 219 -15.54 3.98 37.30
N HIS A 220 -16.24 3.94 38.46
CA HIS A 220 -16.07 2.88 39.46
C HIS A 220 -16.65 1.59 38.92
N LEU A 221 -15.81 0.63 38.60
CA LEU A 221 -16.17 -0.64 38.01
C LEU A 221 -16.48 -1.69 39.11
N PRO A 222 -17.51 -2.55 38.96
CA PRO A 222 -17.66 -3.73 39.80
C PRO A 222 -16.42 -4.64 39.71
N ALA A 223 -16.05 -5.27 40.82
CA ALA A 223 -14.80 -6.01 40.95
C ALA A 223 -14.64 -7.18 39.93
N ASP A 224 -15.75 -7.71 39.44
CA ASP A 224 -15.81 -8.80 38.45
C ASP A 224 -16.01 -8.31 37.01
N LYS A 225 -16.09 -6.98 36.78
CA LYS A 225 -16.45 -6.39 35.48
C LYS A 225 -15.51 -5.27 35.07
N GLY A 226 -14.25 -5.61 34.90
CA GLY A 226 -13.18 -4.67 34.52
C GLY A 226 -13.21 -4.28 33.04
N TYR A 227 -14.29 -3.65 32.55
CA TYR A 227 -14.39 -3.22 31.15
C TYR A 227 -15.27 -1.97 30.99
N ALA A 228 -14.98 -1.24 29.91
CA ALA A 228 -15.84 -0.16 29.41
C ALA A 228 -15.56 0.06 27.92
N SER A 229 -16.53 0.62 27.21
CA SER A 229 -16.28 1.18 25.88
C SER A 229 -16.44 2.70 25.90
N ALA A 230 -15.74 3.39 25.01
CA ALA A 230 -15.89 4.81 24.76
C ALA A 230 -16.14 5.04 23.28
N ALA A 231 -17.02 5.99 22.94
CA ALA A 231 -17.32 6.33 21.56
C ALA A 231 -17.40 7.85 21.35
N ALA A 232 -17.07 8.28 20.13
CA ALA A 232 -17.50 9.59 19.65
C ALA A 232 -18.73 9.40 18.77
N LEU A 233 -19.76 10.22 18.99
CA LEU A 233 -21.02 10.15 18.23
C LEU A 233 -20.99 11.18 17.10
N PRO A 234 -21.60 10.89 15.94
CA PRO A 234 -21.65 11.84 14.83
C PRO A 234 -22.54 13.05 15.09
N ASP A 235 -23.48 12.93 16.02
CA ASP A 235 -24.36 14.01 16.48
C ASP A 235 -24.83 13.79 17.94
N ALA A 236 -25.55 14.77 18.49
CA ALA A 236 -26.05 14.73 19.87
C ALA A 236 -27.53 14.27 19.99
N LYS A 237 -28.09 13.64 18.96
CA LYS A 237 -29.50 13.24 18.98
C LYS A 237 -29.75 12.05 19.94
N PRO A 238 -30.89 12.05 20.64
CA PRO A 238 -31.24 10.92 21.51
C PRO A 238 -31.25 9.55 20.81
N ASP A 239 -31.74 9.49 19.56
CA ASP A 239 -31.77 8.25 18.78
C ASP A 239 -30.35 7.75 18.43
N THR A 240 -29.42 8.69 18.18
CA THR A 240 -28.00 8.34 17.96
C THR A 240 -27.39 7.78 19.22
N LEU A 241 -27.63 8.42 20.38
CA LEU A 241 -27.14 7.91 21.66
C LEU A 241 -27.74 6.54 22.00
N ALA A 242 -29.05 6.33 21.72
CA ALA A 242 -29.71 5.05 21.91
C ALA A 242 -29.10 3.94 21.00
N LEU A 243 -28.86 4.25 19.72
CA LEU A 243 -28.16 3.35 18.81
C LEU A 243 -26.80 2.95 19.37
N PHE A 244 -25.99 3.92 19.79
CA PHE A 244 -24.65 3.64 20.34
C PHE A 244 -24.73 2.83 21.65
N THR A 245 -25.67 3.15 22.53
CA THR A 245 -25.88 2.39 23.77
C THR A 245 -26.21 0.93 23.47
N GLY A 246 -27.03 0.67 22.44
CA GLY A 246 -27.42 -0.66 22.03
C GLY A 246 -26.25 -1.53 21.55
N HIS A 247 -25.19 -0.94 20.96
CA HIS A 247 -24.04 -1.66 20.39
C HIS A 247 -22.76 -1.57 21.23
N ALA A 248 -22.78 -0.84 22.35
CA ALA A 248 -21.59 -0.51 23.16
C ALA A 248 -20.88 -1.73 23.79
N TYR A 249 -21.57 -2.84 23.93
CA TYR A 249 -21.06 -4.04 24.60
C TYR A 249 -20.68 -5.17 23.65
N ALA A 250 -20.76 -4.95 22.34
CA ALA A 250 -20.24 -5.85 21.31
C ALA A 250 -18.75 -5.54 21.06
N PHE A 251 -17.87 -5.98 21.96
CA PHE A 251 -16.45 -5.69 21.90
C PHE A 251 -15.77 -6.43 20.75
N LEU A 252 -15.05 -5.71 19.91
CA LEU A 252 -14.26 -6.31 18.84
C LEU A 252 -13.18 -7.21 19.43
N GLN A 253 -13.10 -8.44 18.95
CA GLN A 253 -12.06 -9.40 19.31
C GLN A 253 -11.10 -9.66 18.17
N ASP A 254 -11.62 -9.67 16.93
CA ASP A 254 -10.81 -9.93 15.74
C ASP A 254 -11.47 -9.34 14.51
N THR A 255 -10.65 -9.08 13.50
CA THR A 255 -11.10 -8.53 12.22
C THR A 255 -10.41 -9.26 11.09
N ARG A 256 -11.16 -9.61 10.04
CA ARG A 256 -10.66 -10.43 8.94
C ARG A 256 -11.25 -10.01 7.60
N VAL A 257 -10.41 -9.93 6.56
CA VAL A 257 -10.81 -9.79 5.17
C VAL A 257 -10.48 -11.05 4.40
N ASP A 258 -11.48 -11.65 3.80
CA ASP A 258 -11.33 -12.75 2.86
C ASP A 258 -11.72 -12.27 1.46
N TRP A 259 -11.03 -12.74 0.43
CA TRP A 259 -11.27 -12.38 -0.95
C TRP A 259 -11.54 -13.62 -1.79
N LYS A 260 -12.38 -13.44 -2.81
CA LYS A 260 -12.66 -14.48 -3.80
C LYS A 260 -12.68 -13.84 -5.19
N PHE A 261 -11.81 -14.31 -6.07
CA PHE A 261 -11.80 -13.94 -7.47
C PHE A 261 -12.55 -14.98 -8.29
N ASP A 262 -13.59 -14.52 -9.00
CA ASP A 262 -14.29 -15.30 -10.03
C ASP A 262 -13.73 -14.91 -11.40
N GLU A 263 -12.77 -15.69 -11.89
CA GLU A 263 -12.10 -15.45 -13.17
C GLU A 263 -13.08 -15.49 -14.34
N SER A 264 -14.09 -16.36 -14.28
CA SER A 264 -15.09 -16.51 -15.35
C SER A 264 -15.93 -15.24 -15.59
N ARG A 265 -15.99 -14.36 -14.59
CA ARG A 265 -16.75 -13.11 -14.58
C ARG A 265 -15.88 -11.87 -14.42
N SER A 266 -14.58 -12.03 -14.26
CA SER A 266 -13.65 -10.95 -13.87
C SER A 266 -14.13 -10.19 -12.63
N GLN A 267 -14.59 -10.91 -11.60
CA GLN A 267 -15.26 -10.32 -10.45
C GLN A 267 -14.53 -10.68 -9.15
N LEU A 268 -14.18 -9.66 -8.38
CA LEU A 268 -13.60 -9.80 -7.05
C LEU A 268 -14.66 -9.51 -6.00
N THR A 269 -14.87 -10.44 -5.06
CA THR A 269 -15.69 -10.23 -3.86
C THR A 269 -14.81 -10.25 -2.63
N ASN A 270 -14.82 -9.16 -1.86
CA ASN A 270 -14.16 -9.04 -0.57
C ASN A 270 -15.20 -9.17 0.54
N THR A 271 -14.92 -10.01 1.53
CA THR A 271 -15.77 -10.21 2.71
C THR A 271 -15.03 -9.71 3.96
N TYR A 272 -15.58 -8.70 4.60
CA TYR A 272 -15.09 -8.13 5.85
C TYR A 272 -15.85 -8.72 7.01
N THR A 273 -15.15 -9.30 7.99
CA THR A 273 -15.76 -9.97 9.15
C THR A 273 -15.18 -9.44 10.45
N ALA A 274 -16.04 -8.98 11.34
CA ALA A 274 -15.71 -8.57 12.70
C ALA A 274 -16.21 -9.65 13.67
N THR A 275 -15.31 -10.23 14.43
CA THR A 275 -15.65 -11.14 15.54
C THR A 275 -15.77 -10.33 16.81
N THR A 276 -16.85 -10.53 17.55
CA THR A 276 -17.13 -9.80 18.78
C THR A 276 -17.26 -10.72 19.98
N ARG A 277 -17.02 -10.15 21.17
CA ARG A 277 -17.38 -10.71 22.46
C ARG A 277 -18.46 -9.83 23.07
N VAL A 278 -19.60 -10.43 23.40
CA VAL A 278 -20.68 -9.75 24.13
C VAL A 278 -20.30 -9.63 25.60
N MET A 279 -20.15 -8.41 26.07
CA MET A 279 -19.77 -8.10 27.45
C MET A 279 -21.02 -8.01 28.36
N GLU A 280 -22.14 -7.51 27.82
CA GLU A 280 -23.44 -7.46 28.51
C GLU A 280 -24.60 -7.60 27.51
N GLY A 281 -25.70 -8.14 27.96
CA GLY A 281 -26.90 -8.37 27.13
C GLY A 281 -26.70 -9.47 26.10
N GLU A 282 -27.38 -9.35 24.96
CA GLU A 282 -27.34 -10.36 23.88
C GLU A 282 -26.85 -9.77 22.52
N GLN A 283 -26.65 -8.45 22.44
CA GLN A 283 -26.27 -7.79 21.19
C GLN A 283 -24.80 -8.06 20.84
N ALA A 284 -24.59 -8.89 19.82
CA ALA A 284 -23.25 -9.23 19.30
C ALA A 284 -22.80 -8.38 18.10
N THR A 285 -23.70 -7.56 17.56
CA THR A 285 -23.44 -6.78 16.35
C THR A 285 -22.73 -5.46 16.69
N PRO A 286 -21.52 -5.20 16.18
CA PRO A 286 -20.85 -3.91 16.33
C PRO A 286 -21.40 -2.88 15.35
N LEU A 287 -21.03 -1.61 15.50
CA LEU A 287 -21.17 -0.58 14.46
C LEU A 287 -19.90 -0.53 13.65
N LEU A 288 -19.98 -0.82 12.36
CA LEU A 288 -18.88 -0.74 11.41
C LEU A 288 -19.03 0.52 10.56
N GLY A 289 -18.03 1.37 10.52
CA GLY A 289 -18.03 2.58 9.70
C GLY A 289 -17.43 2.30 8.32
N LEU A 290 -18.27 2.19 7.32
CA LEU A 290 -17.87 1.92 5.95
C LEU A 290 -17.34 3.18 5.27
N TYR A 291 -16.18 3.05 4.63
CA TYR A 291 -15.53 4.10 3.86
C TYR A 291 -16.18 4.26 2.47
N PRO A 292 -15.98 5.36 1.73
CA PRO A 292 -16.57 5.59 0.41
C PRO A 292 -16.38 4.42 -0.56
N HIS A 293 -15.18 3.87 -0.70
CA HIS A 293 -14.92 2.74 -1.59
C HIS A 293 -15.66 1.44 -1.20
N GLN A 294 -16.14 1.34 0.06
CA GLN A 294 -16.89 0.19 0.56
C GLN A 294 -18.41 0.35 0.41
N TRP A 295 -18.94 1.57 0.60
CA TRP A 295 -20.39 1.79 0.53
C TRP A 295 -20.87 2.36 -0.81
N PHE A 296 -20.02 3.04 -1.58
CA PHE A 296 -20.43 3.63 -2.86
C PHE A 296 -20.73 2.55 -3.90
N ASN A 297 -21.88 2.66 -4.53
CA ASN A 297 -22.41 1.66 -5.49
C ASN A 297 -22.45 0.23 -4.93
N ASN A 298 -22.66 0.07 -3.63
CA ASN A 298 -22.77 -1.21 -2.96
C ASN A 298 -24.23 -1.46 -2.52
N ALA A 299 -25.00 -2.09 -3.39
CA ALA A 299 -26.43 -2.39 -3.13
C ALA A 299 -26.64 -3.32 -1.93
N SER A 300 -25.63 -4.13 -1.54
CA SER A 300 -25.76 -5.09 -0.43
C SER A 300 -25.87 -4.42 0.94
N VAL A 301 -25.49 -3.14 1.05
CA VAL A 301 -25.50 -2.38 2.32
C VAL A 301 -26.34 -1.11 2.28
N ALA A 302 -26.74 -0.65 1.10
CA ALA A 302 -27.33 0.68 0.86
C ALA A 302 -28.50 1.01 1.79
N ASP A 303 -29.44 0.08 1.97
CA ASP A 303 -30.67 0.26 2.79
C ASP A 303 -30.44 0.08 4.30
N ARG A 304 -29.21 -0.23 4.71
CA ARG A 304 -28.83 -0.55 6.10
C ARG A 304 -27.89 0.49 6.72
N LEU A 305 -27.45 1.46 5.93
CA LEU A 305 -26.51 2.49 6.37
C LEU A 305 -27.21 3.49 7.29
N GLY A 306 -26.61 3.76 8.44
CA GLY A 306 -27.07 4.67 9.47
C GLY A 306 -26.35 6.04 9.45
N PRO A 307 -26.21 6.68 10.62
CA PRO A 307 -25.52 7.95 10.78
C PRO A 307 -24.10 7.93 10.17
N ALA A 308 -23.56 9.11 9.82
CA ALA A 308 -22.27 9.22 9.16
C ALA A 308 -21.38 10.26 9.82
N TYR A 309 -20.07 10.03 9.71
CA TYR A 309 -19.02 10.99 10.06
C TYR A 309 -18.49 11.68 8.82
N ASP A 310 -18.13 12.95 8.97
CA ASP A 310 -17.38 13.67 7.96
C ASP A 310 -15.88 13.60 8.30
N THR A 311 -15.14 12.80 7.55
CA THR A 311 -13.74 12.47 7.85
C THR A 311 -12.80 12.88 6.72
N LEU A 312 -11.50 12.67 6.92
CA LEU A 312 -10.50 12.84 5.87
C LEU A 312 -10.80 11.98 4.63
N ARG A 313 -11.31 10.75 4.83
CA ARG A 313 -11.67 9.81 3.76
C ARG A 313 -13.06 10.06 3.16
N GLY A 314 -13.66 11.24 3.41
CA GLY A 314 -15.04 11.52 3.04
C GLY A 314 -16.03 11.03 4.10
N LYS A 315 -17.26 10.70 3.69
CA LYS A 315 -18.29 10.25 4.64
C LYS A 315 -18.12 8.77 4.99
N ILE A 316 -17.83 8.52 6.25
CA ILE A 316 -17.87 7.16 6.83
C ILE A 316 -19.27 6.93 7.37
N LYS A 317 -19.98 5.92 6.82
CA LYS A 317 -21.37 5.59 7.15
C LYS A 317 -21.42 4.36 8.04
N LEU A 318 -22.18 4.43 9.15
CA LEU A 318 -22.29 3.34 10.09
C LEU A 318 -23.20 2.23 9.56
N LEU A 319 -22.77 0.99 9.74
CA LEU A 319 -23.51 -0.24 9.45
C LEU A 319 -23.52 -1.13 10.70
N PRO A 320 -24.71 -1.41 11.28
CA PRO A 320 -24.84 -2.45 12.32
C PRO A 320 -24.71 -3.84 11.66
N ALA A 321 -23.52 -4.42 11.72
CA ALA A 321 -23.24 -5.72 11.12
C ALA A 321 -21.98 -6.35 11.71
N THR A 322 -21.94 -7.68 11.74
CA THR A 322 -20.72 -8.47 11.99
C THR A 322 -19.93 -8.73 10.71
N SER A 323 -20.56 -8.54 9.54
CA SER A 323 -19.91 -8.73 8.24
C SER A 323 -20.60 -7.93 7.15
N PHE A 324 -19.79 -7.52 6.14
CA PHE A 324 -20.29 -6.96 4.87
C PHE A 324 -19.40 -7.40 3.72
N GLN A 325 -19.90 -7.21 2.50
CA GLN A 325 -19.15 -7.53 1.28
C GLN A 325 -19.06 -6.32 0.34
N THR A 326 -17.97 -6.31 -0.42
CA THR A 326 -17.85 -5.47 -1.63
C THR A 326 -17.62 -6.36 -2.84
N THR A 327 -18.19 -5.99 -3.98
CA THR A 327 -17.96 -6.69 -5.24
C THR A 327 -17.50 -5.69 -6.28
N LYS A 328 -16.33 -5.95 -6.88
CA LYS A 328 -15.69 -5.05 -7.86
C LYS A 328 -15.32 -5.82 -9.12
N THR A 329 -15.35 -5.14 -10.26
CA THR A 329 -14.85 -5.71 -11.52
C THR A 329 -13.34 -5.61 -11.55
N TYR A 330 -12.67 -6.70 -11.84
CA TYR A 330 -11.23 -6.72 -12.11
C TYR A 330 -10.98 -6.17 -13.51
N THR A 331 -10.36 -4.99 -13.58
CA THR A 331 -9.92 -4.37 -14.83
C THR A 331 -8.56 -4.90 -15.23
N SER A 332 -8.52 -5.99 -15.95
CA SER A 332 -7.33 -6.74 -16.29
C SER A 332 -6.33 -5.97 -17.17
N PHE A 333 -5.22 -6.59 -17.46
CA PHE A 333 -4.18 -6.12 -18.38
C PHE A 333 -3.54 -7.33 -19.08
N VAL A 334 -2.81 -7.09 -20.18
CA VAL A 334 -1.93 -8.09 -20.82
C VAL A 334 -0.46 -7.75 -20.55
N PRO A 335 0.48 -8.69 -20.60
CA PRO A 335 1.89 -8.42 -20.32
C PRO A 335 2.46 -7.31 -21.19
N TYR A 336 2.15 -7.31 -22.46
CA TYR A 336 2.60 -6.36 -23.48
C TYR A 336 1.53 -6.15 -24.55
N TRP A 337 1.62 -5.04 -25.30
CA TRP A 337 0.72 -4.76 -26.41
C TRP A 337 1.30 -5.21 -27.75
N PRO A 338 0.45 -5.51 -28.76
CA PRO A 338 0.90 -5.97 -30.06
C PRO A 338 1.72 -4.91 -30.80
N GLY A 339 2.51 -5.35 -31.74
CA GLY A 339 3.33 -4.49 -32.57
C GLY A 339 2.52 -3.55 -33.45
N VAL A 340 3.09 -2.40 -33.77
CA VAL A 340 2.51 -1.38 -34.64
C VAL A 340 3.42 -1.27 -35.88
N ALA A 341 3.11 -2.08 -36.92
CA ALA A 341 3.90 -2.13 -38.14
C ALA A 341 3.59 -0.98 -39.10
N ASP A 342 2.35 -0.49 -39.07
CA ASP A 342 1.82 0.49 -40.03
C ASP A 342 1.57 1.84 -39.35
N GLY A 343 1.79 2.91 -40.09
CA GLY A 343 1.54 4.27 -39.61
C GLY A 343 2.64 5.25 -39.97
N ALA A 344 2.32 6.54 -39.94
CA ALA A 344 3.23 7.62 -40.37
C ALA A 344 4.56 7.67 -39.58
N ARG A 345 4.57 7.13 -38.34
CA ARG A 345 5.75 7.13 -37.45
C ARG A 345 6.46 5.77 -37.33
N SER A 346 6.11 4.77 -38.14
CA SER A 346 6.72 3.43 -38.08
C SER A 346 8.25 3.45 -38.36
N ALA A 347 8.69 4.32 -39.26
CA ALA A 347 10.12 4.49 -39.54
C ALA A 347 10.87 5.09 -38.34
N GLU A 348 10.28 6.10 -37.69
CA GLU A 348 10.80 6.74 -36.49
C GLU A 348 10.90 5.74 -35.33
N LEU A 349 9.85 4.93 -35.11
CA LEU A 349 9.88 3.88 -34.07
C LEU A 349 11.01 2.87 -34.30
N ARG A 350 11.22 2.43 -35.54
CA ARG A 350 12.34 1.51 -35.88
C ARG A 350 13.71 2.13 -35.60
N GLU A 351 13.88 3.42 -35.89
CA GLU A 351 15.13 4.14 -35.59
C GLU A 351 15.37 4.23 -34.08
N LEU A 352 14.34 4.61 -33.31
CA LEU A 352 14.39 4.69 -31.86
C LEU A 352 14.71 3.33 -31.22
N LEU A 353 14.07 2.25 -31.67
CA LEU A 353 14.35 0.90 -31.18
C LEU A 353 15.80 0.49 -31.38
N LYS A 354 16.36 0.72 -32.58
CA LYS A 354 17.79 0.44 -32.85
C LYS A 354 18.72 1.26 -31.94
N ASN A 355 18.36 2.51 -31.66
CA ASN A 355 19.14 3.35 -30.76
C ASN A 355 19.05 2.85 -29.32
N ASP A 356 17.84 2.55 -28.84
CA ASP A 356 17.62 2.12 -27.45
C ASP A 356 18.23 0.75 -27.20
N GLN A 357 18.15 -0.21 -28.13
CA GLN A 357 18.85 -1.51 -28.05
C GLN A 357 20.37 -1.34 -27.89
N ARG A 358 21.00 -0.49 -28.73
CA ARG A 358 22.45 -0.21 -28.61
C ARG A 358 22.85 0.36 -27.26
N ASN A 359 21.97 1.10 -26.63
CA ASN A 359 22.21 1.76 -25.36
C ASN A 359 21.62 1.00 -24.15
N ALA A 360 20.97 -0.14 -24.34
CA ALA A 360 20.19 -0.85 -23.31
C ALA A 360 21.00 -1.11 -22.03
N ARG A 361 22.23 -1.62 -22.14
CA ARG A 361 23.09 -1.86 -20.97
C ARG A 361 23.38 -0.57 -20.20
N ARG A 362 23.68 0.51 -20.89
CA ARG A 362 23.92 1.81 -20.25
C ARG A 362 22.66 2.29 -19.56
N MET A 363 21.52 2.30 -20.22
CA MET A 363 20.24 2.74 -19.69
C MET A 363 19.79 1.94 -18.45
N MET A 364 20.15 0.65 -18.38
CA MET A 364 19.87 -0.18 -17.22
C MET A 364 20.72 0.16 -15.98
N LEU A 365 21.96 0.60 -16.19
CA LEU A 365 22.96 0.75 -15.13
C LEU A 365 23.21 2.18 -14.68
N GLU A 366 22.89 3.16 -15.52
CA GLU A 366 23.22 4.57 -15.28
C GLU A 366 22.35 5.26 -14.22
N ILE A 367 21.21 4.66 -13.86
CA ILE A 367 20.20 5.33 -13.04
C ILE A 367 20.40 5.15 -11.53
N GLY A 368 21.23 4.22 -11.08
CA GLY A 368 21.58 4.02 -9.68
C GLY A 368 22.06 2.60 -9.37
N THR A 369 22.43 2.35 -8.13
CA THR A 369 23.10 1.10 -7.73
C THR A 369 22.34 0.27 -6.71
N GLY A 370 21.41 0.82 -5.98
CA GLY A 370 20.61 0.12 -4.98
C GLY A 370 19.33 -0.54 -5.53
N PRO A 371 18.53 -1.18 -4.69
CA PRO A 371 17.40 -2.01 -5.13
C PRO A 371 16.35 -1.27 -5.95
N TYR A 372 16.01 -0.04 -5.58
CA TYR A 372 15.01 0.76 -6.29
C TYR A 372 15.43 1.04 -7.74
N TRP A 373 16.58 1.71 -7.90
CA TRP A 373 17.03 2.11 -9.21
C TRP A 373 17.41 0.92 -10.10
N GLN A 374 17.97 -0.15 -9.51
CA GLN A 374 18.25 -1.35 -10.30
C GLN A 374 16.95 -2.05 -10.74
N GLY A 375 15.96 -2.17 -9.87
CA GLY A 375 14.64 -2.68 -10.24
C GLY A 375 14.00 -1.86 -11.36
N LYS A 376 14.01 -0.54 -11.22
CA LYS A 376 13.50 0.39 -12.23
C LYS A 376 14.25 0.28 -13.55
N GLY A 377 15.59 0.13 -13.50
CA GLY A 377 16.42 -0.11 -14.67
C GLY A 377 16.12 -1.44 -15.37
N LEU A 378 15.91 -2.52 -14.61
CA LEU A 378 15.47 -3.81 -15.15
C LEU A 378 14.14 -3.69 -15.87
N GLN A 379 13.13 -3.08 -15.22
CA GLN A 379 11.82 -2.91 -15.84
C GLN A 379 11.83 -1.97 -17.05
N ARG A 380 12.70 -0.97 -17.08
CA ARG A 380 12.95 -0.14 -18.27
C ARG A 380 13.33 -1.00 -19.47
N ILE A 381 14.20 -1.97 -19.26
CA ILE A 381 14.67 -2.86 -20.33
C ILE A 381 13.64 -3.93 -20.69
N THR A 382 12.81 -4.41 -19.76
CA THR A 382 11.70 -5.32 -20.11
C THR A 382 10.70 -4.62 -21.04
N LYS A 383 10.33 -3.35 -20.76
CA LYS A 383 9.46 -2.59 -21.65
C LYS A 383 10.06 -2.42 -23.06
N LEU A 384 11.37 -2.19 -23.15
CA LEU A 384 12.06 -2.15 -24.43
C LEU A 384 12.02 -3.52 -25.12
N MET A 385 12.28 -4.60 -24.38
CA MET A 385 12.27 -5.99 -24.89
C MET A 385 10.89 -6.36 -25.44
N ASP A 386 9.81 -5.99 -24.76
CA ASP A 386 8.44 -6.20 -25.21
C ASP A 386 8.18 -5.57 -26.58
N VAL A 387 8.55 -4.31 -26.73
CA VAL A 387 8.36 -3.60 -28.00
C VAL A 387 9.23 -4.20 -29.11
N VAL A 388 10.48 -4.53 -28.84
CA VAL A 388 11.42 -5.16 -29.78
C VAL A 388 10.83 -6.48 -30.28
N GLU A 389 10.37 -7.35 -29.37
CA GLU A 389 9.74 -8.63 -29.70
C GLU A 389 8.47 -8.44 -30.54
N GLN A 390 7.59 -7.54 -30.14
CA GLN A 390 6.31 -7.30 -30.82
C GLN A 390 6.48 -6.62 -32.20
N GLN A 391 7.62 -5.99 -32.43
CA GLN A 391 8.00 -5.48 -33.77
C GLN A 391 8.70 -6.56 -34.64
N GLY A 392 8.81 -7.81 -34.14
CA GLY A 392 9.34 -8.95 -34.88
C GLY A 392 10.85 -9.15 -34.81
N ASP A 393 11.56 -8.38 -34.00
CA ASP A 393 13.02 -8.52 -33.78
C ASP A 393 13.30 -9.52 -32.65
N LEU A 394 13.23 -10.82 -32.96
CA LEU A 394 13.45 -11.88 -31.97
C LEU A 394 14.91 -11.98 -31.54
N GLU A 395 15.86 -11.64 -32.41
CA GLU A 395 17.29 -11.63 -32.05
C GLU A 395 17.58 -10.53 -31.04
N GLY A 396 17.05 -9.32 -31.27
CA GLY A 396 17.13 -8.20 -30.33
C GLY A 396 16.49 -8.52 -28.99
N ARG A 397 15.30 -9.17 -28.99
CA ARG A 397 14.64 -9.68 -27.79
C ARG A 397 15.56 -10.63 -27.01
N ASP A 398 16.21 -11.60 -27.66
CA ASP A 398 17.08 -12.59 -27.01
C ASP A 398 18.33 -11.94 -26.40
N GLN A 399 18.89 -10.93 -27.07
CA GLN A 399 20.02 -10.14 -26.55
C GLN A 399 19.63 -9.37 -25.28
N LEU A 400 18.45 -8.72 -25.25
CA LEU A 400 17.93 -8.02 -24.10
C LEU A 400 17.59 -8.98 -22.95
N LEU A 401 16.98 -10.12 -23.24
CA LEU A 401 16.71 -11.16 -22.26
C LEU A 401 17.98 -11.68 -21.58
N LYS A 402 19.04 -11.91 -22.36
CA LYS A 402 20.35 -12.32 -21.82
C LYS A 402 20.95 -11.22 -20.91
N LEU A 403 20.83 -9.96 -21.31
CA LEU A 403 21.31 -8.82 -20.52
C LEU A 403 20.56 -8.76 -19.16
N LEU A 404 19.23 -8.86 -19.18
CA LEU A 404 18.38 -8.85 -18.00
C LEU A 404 18.73 -10.00 -17.04
N LYS A 405 18.76 -11.24 -17.56
CA LYS A 405 19.11 -12.44 -16.77
C LYS A 405 20.46 -12.27 -16.09
N GLY A 406 21.51 -11.90 -16.84
CA GLY A 406 22.84 -11.74 -16.26
C GLY A 406 22.93 -10.68 -15.16
N ARG A 407 22.10 -9.64 -15.22
CA ARG A 407 22.05 -8.62 -14.15
C ARG A 407 21.31 -9.10 -12.91
N VAL A 408 20.19 -9.79 -13.07
CA VAL A 408 19.43 -10.39 -11.95
C VAL A 408 20.26 -11.46 -11.26
N GLU A 409 20.87 -12.37 -12.02
CA GLU A 409 21.73 -13.44 -11.53
C GLU A 409 22.90 -12.91 -10.68
N GLN A 410 23.52 -11.81 -11.13
CA GLN A 410 24.58 -11.13 -10.37
C GLN A 410 24.12 -10.68 -8.97
N TRP A 411 22.90 -10.17 -8.86
CA TRP A 411 22.33 -9.77 -7.58
C TRP A 411 21.91 -10.95 -6.72
N PHE A 412 21.35 -11.96 -7.35
CA PHE A 412 20.83 -13.15 -6.67
C PHE A 412 21.91 -14.17 -6.28
N ALA A 413 23.12 -14.06 -6.79
CA ALA A 413 24.20 -14.98 -6.44
C ALA A 413 24.57 -14.97 -4.94
N GLY A 414 24.34 -13.84 -4.26
CA GLY A 414 24.57 -13.69 -2.81
C GLY A 414 26.05 -13.59 -2.41
N ASP A 415 26.98 -13.72 -3.34
CA ASP A 415 28.42 -13.67 -3.14
C ASP A 415 29.06 -12.31 -3.52
N ASN A 416 28.28 -11.40 -4.10
CA ASN A 416 28.77 -10.09 -4.49
C ASN A 416 29.02 -9.20 -3.26
N ALA A 417 30.20 -8.61 -3.18
CA ALA A 417 30.60 -7.74 -2.07
C ALA A 417 29.77 -6.47 -1.94
N LYS A 418 29.15 -6.00 -3.03
CA LYS A 418 28.49 -4.68 -3.10
C LYS A 418 26.97 -4.77 -3.18
N THR A 419 26.43 -5.81 -3.81
CA THR A 419 25.00 -5.95 -4.08
C THR A 419 24.53 -7.31 -3.62
N TYR A 420 23.54 -7.37 -2.73
CA TYR A 420 23.01 -8.62 -2.18
C TYR A 420 21.68 -8.38 -1.47
N PHE A 421 20.97 -9.45 -1.16
CA PHE A 421 19.79 -9.44 -0.30
C PHE A 421 20.10 -10.08 1.05
N HIS A 422 19.60 -9.47 2.11
CA HIS A 422 19.68 -9.92 3.49
C HIS A 422 18.27 -10.23 4.00
N TYR A 423 18.09 -11.40 4.61
CA TYR A 423 16.86 -11.72 5.33
C TYR A 423 17.05 -11.52 6.82
N ASP A 424 16.35 -10.55 7.40
CA ASP A 424 16.30 -10.32 8.85
C ASP A 424 15.16 -11.14 9.47
N LYS A 425 15.54 -12.20 10.19
CA LYS A 425 14.59 -13.13 10.81
C LYS A 425 13.80 -12.50 11.96
N ALA A 426 14.37 -11.53 12.70
CA ALA A 426 13.73 -10.93 13.85
C ALA A 426 12.56 -10.01 13.44
N MET A 427 12.70 -9.38 12.29
CA MET A 427 11.68 -8.51 11.71
C MET A 427 10.84 -9.20 10.64
N GLY A 428 11.30 -10.35 10.11
CA GLY A 428 10.66 -11.04 9.01
C GLY A 428 10.67 -10.18 7.74
N THR A 429 11.84 -9.66 7.34
CA THR A 429 11.96 -8.75 6.21
C THR A 429 13.18 -9.03 5.36
N VAL A 430 13.10 -8.73 4.07
CA VAL A 430 14.22 -8.77 3.14
C VAL A 430 14.74 -7.36 2.92
N ALA A 431 16.01 -7.13 3.14
CA ALA A 431 16.71 -5.87 2.90
C ALA A 431 17.67 -6.02 1.72
N GLY A 432 17.64 -5.08 0.79
CA GLY A 432 18.56 -5.04 -0.36
C GLY A 432 19.67 -4.00 -0.16
N TYR A 433 20.88 -4.33 -0.54
CA TYR A 433 22.05 -3.44 -0.40
C TYR A 433 22.75 -3.20 -1.73
N PRO A 434 23.31 -1.97 -1.94
CA PRO A 434 23.35 -0.84 -1.01
C PRO A 434 21.97 -0.25 -0.75
N GLU A 435 21.73 0.26 0.46
CA GLU A 435 20.47 0.86 0.85
C GLU A 435 20.13 2.09 0.01
N GLU A 436 18.85 2.23 -0.34
CA GLU A 436 18.26 3.43 -0.96
C GLU A 436 16.96 3.79 -0.23
N TYR A 437 16.68 5.08 -0.09
CA TYR A 437 15.42 5.63 0.44
C TYR A 437 14.98 5.07 1.80
N PHE A 438 15.94 4.81 2.69
CA PHE A 438 15.69 4.25 4.01
C PHE A 438 14.99 2.88 4.00
N SER A 439 15.17 2.11 2.91
CA SER A 439 14.54 0.79 2.76
C SER A 439 15.05 -0.27 3.74
N VAL A 440 16.19 -0.04 4.39
CA VAL A 440 16.72 -0.90 5.45
C VAL A 440 16.42 -0.32 6.83
N GLU A 441 16.91 0.89 7.13
CA GLU A 441 16.79 1.43 8.48
C GLU A 441 15.37 1.87 8.87
N GLN A 442 14.47 2.04 7.91
CA GLN A 442 13.05 2.33 8.14
C GLN A 442 12.11 1.35 7.45
N MET A 443 12.63 0.39 6.68
CA MET A 443 11.86 -0.58 5.88
C MET A 443 10.84 0.12 4.95
N ASN A 444 11.23 1.29 4.42
CA ASN A 444 10.37 2.06 3.50
C ASN A 444 10.30 1.38 2.13
N ASP A 445 9.16 1.52 1.46
CA ASP A 445 8.97 1.37 0.03
C ASP A 445 9.22 -0.02 -0.55
N HIS A 446 9.21 -1.08 0.28
CA HIS A 446 9.54 -2.43 -0.16
C HIS A 446 8.70 -2.89 -1.35
N HIS A 447 7.39 -2.60 -1.35
CA HIS A 447 6.52 -2.96 -2.47
C HIS A 447 6.83 -2.15 -3.74
N PHE A 448 7.30 -0.90 -3.65
CA PHE A 448 7.79 -0.16 -4.81
C PHE A 448 9.08 -0.78 -5.35
N HIS A 449 10.07 -0.95 -4.47
CA HIS A 449 11.39 -1.49 -4.84
C HIS A 449 11.26 -2.89 -5.43
N TYR A 450 10.67 -3.83 -4.69
CA TYR A 450 10.57 -5.22 -5.11
C TYR A 450 9.50 -5.43 -6.18
N GLY A 451 8.51 -4.54 -6.28
CA GLY A 451 7.54 -4.53 -7.37
C GLY A 451 8.20 -4.42 -8.75
N TYR A 452 9.19 -3.54 -8.91
CA TYR A 452 9.98 -3.45 -10.13
C TYR A 452 10.74 -4.75 -10.46
N TRP A 453 11.35 -5.36 -9.44
CA TRP A 453 12.06 -6.64 -9.60
C TRP A 453 11.09 -7.75 -9.99
N ILE A 454 10.04 -7.96 -9.21
CA ILE A 454 9.05 -9.02 -9.45
C ILE A 454 8.45 -8.90 -10.85
N ARG A 455 8.09 -7.67 -11.26
CA ARG A 455 7.57 -7.44 -12.60
C ARG A 455 8.58 -7.78 -13.68
N ALA A 456 9.83 -7.35 -13.54
CA ALA A 456 10.89 -7.65 -14.51
C ALA A 456 11.17 -9.16 -14.59
N MET A 457 11.17 -9.86 -13.46
CA MET A 457 11.40 -11.30 -13.41
C MET A 457 10.22 -12.10 -13.96
N ALA A 458 8.99 -11.62 -13.80
CA ALA A 458 7.83 -12.21 -14.46
C ALA A 458 7.96 -12.12 -16.00
N GLU A 459 8.44 -11.00 -16.53
CA GLU A 459 8.69 -10.84 -17.97
C GLU A 459 9.81 -11.76 -18.48
N ILE A 460 10.87 -12.00 -17.70
CA ILE A 460 11.88 -13.02 -18.00
C ILE A 460 11.23 -14.41 -18.03
N ALA A 461 10.40 -14.71 -17.02
CA ALA A 461 9.78 -16.01 -16.85
C ALA A 461 8.78 -16.36 -17.98
N LEU A 462 8.08 -15.37 -18.53
CA LEU A 462 7.23 -15.55 -19.72
C LEU A 462 8.01 -16.10 -20.93
N ARG A 463 9.30 -15.78 -21.03
CA ARG A 463 10.18 -16.15 -22.15
C ARG A 463 11.11 -17.31 -21.82
N ASP A 464 11.44 -17.51 -20.54
CA ASP A 464 12.29 -18.59 -20.04
C ASP A 464 11.72 -19.16 -18.72
N PRO A 465 10.67 -19.99 -18.79
CA PRO A 465 10.06 -20.59 -17.59
C PRO A 465 11.03 -21.51 -16.82
N ALA A 466 12.04 -22.08 -17.48
CA ALA A 466 13.04 -22.92 -16.82
C ALA A 466 13.91 -22.10 -15.85
N TRP A 467 14.27 -20.88 -16.24
CA TRP A 467 14.97 -19.92 -15.38
C TRP A 467 14.18 -19.58 -14.12
N ALA A 468 12.85 -19.48 -14.24
CA ALA A 468 11.94 -19.14 -13.16
C ALA A 468 11.62 -20.30 -12.20
N SER A 469 12.14 -21.50 -12.46
CA SER A 469 11.91 -22.64 -11.56
C SER A 469 12.56 -22.42 -10.19
N LYS A 470 11.98 -23.04 -9.13
CA LYS A 470 12.54 -22.97 -7.76
C LYS A 470 13.95 -23.52 -7.65
N ALA A 471 14.30 -24.51 -8.50
CA ALA A 471 15.66 -25.07 -8.57
C ALA A 471 16.68 -24.12 -9.21
N GLN A 472 16.20 -23.12 -9.94
CA GLN A 472 17.01 -22.07 -10.55
C GLN A 472 16.84 -20.77 -9.75
N TRP A 473 16.38 -19.71 -10.38
CA TRP A 473 16.32 -18.36 -9.76
C TRP A 473 14.97 -18.01 -9.14
N GLY A 474 13.93 -18.81 -9.40
CA GLY A 474 12.56 -18.55 -8.93
C GLY A 474 12.43 -18.47 -7.40
N GLY A 475 13.24 -19.25 -6.64
CA GLY A 475 13.22 -19.17 -5.19
C GLY A 475 13.59 -17.80 -4.65
N MET A 476 14.52 -17.08 -5.28
CA MET A 476 14.87 -15.71 -4.88
C MET A 476 13.75 -14.71 -5.22
N VAL A 477 13.02 -14.94 -6.29
CA VAL A 477 11.83 -14.13 -6.61
C VAL A 477 10.74 -14.36 -5.58
N ASP A 478 10.48 -15.64 -5.23
CA ASP A 478 9.51 -15.98 -4.19
C ASP A 478 9.87 -15.37 -2.84
N LEU A 479 11.16 -15.17 -2.52
CA LEU A 479 11.63 -14.49 -1.32
C LEU A 479 11.21 -13.00 -1.32
N LEU A 480 11.38 -12.30 -2.45
CA LEU A 480 10.94 -10.90 -2.60
C LEU A 480 9.40 -10.79 -2.58
N VAL A 481 8.71 -11.75 -3.21
CA VAL A 481 7.25 -11.84 -3.15
C VAL A 481 6.78 -12.04 -1.71
N ALA A 482 7.42 -12.93 -0.95
CA ALA A 482 7.04 -13.21 0.43
C ALA A 482 7.20 -11.99 1.34
N ASP A 483 8.18 -11.14 1.09
CA ASP A 483 8.37 -9.90 1.86
C ASP A 483 7.16 -8.95 1.77
N ILE A 484 6.55 -8.81 0.60
CA ILE A 484 5.46 -7.84 0.35
C ILE A 484 4.06 -8.46 0.31
N ALA A 485 3.94 -9.77 0.06
CA ALA A 485 2.66 -10.39 -0.30
C ALA A 485 2.44 -11.78 0.32
N THR A 486 2.95 -12.05 1.52
CA THR A 486 2.66 -13.29 2.24
C THR A 486 1.19 -13.32 2.68
N ALA A 487 0.42 -14.33 2.21
CA ALA A 487 -0.98 -14.53 2.57
C ALA A 487 -1.19 -15.27 3.91
N LYS A 488 -0.13 -15.65 4.62
CA LYS A 488 -0.19 -16.36 5.90
C LYS A 488 -0.26 -15.36 7.06
N ARG A 489 -1.37 -15.38 7.81
CA ARG A 489 -1.54 -14.58 9.03
C ARG A 489 -0.76 -15.18 10.19
N GLY A 490 -0.19 -14.34 11.06
CA GLY A 490 0.53 -14.74 12.26
C GLY A 490 1.79 -15.57 12.00
N GLY A 491 2.37 -15.47 10.80
CA GLY A 491 3.61 -16.15 10.44
C GLY A 491 4.83 -15.58 11.17
N ALA A 492 5.81 -16.46 11.46
CA ALA A 492 7.09 -16.04 12.06
C ALA A 492 8.08 -15.51 11.01
N ASP A 493 7.92 -15.91 9.74
CA ASP A 493 8.89 -15.59 8.69
C ASP A 493 8.64 -14.24 8.03
N PHE A 494 7.38 -13.92 7.73
CA PHE A 494 6.96 -12.66 7.12
C PHE A 494 5.61 -12.21 7.67
N PRO A 495 5.35 -10.89 7.81
CA PRO A 495 4.04 -10.39 8.19
C PRO A 495 3.03 -10.58 7.06
N PHE A 496 1.77 -10.75 7.42
CA PHE A 496 0.67 -10.87 6.47
C PHE A 496 0.54 -9.60 5.63
N VAL A 497 0.69 -9.75 4.31
CA VAL A 497 0.58 -8.70 3.29
C VAL A 497 1.14 -7.34 3.77
N ARG A 498 2.43 -7.32 4.10
CA ARG A 498 3.18 -6.27 4.80
C ARG A 498 2.68 -4.84 4.60
N ASN A 499 2.56 -4.41 3.36
CA ASN A 499 2.33 -3.00 3.03
C ASN A 499 0.85 -2.62 2.95
N PHE A 500 -0.06 -3.59 2.83
CA PHE A 500 -1.44 -3.34 2.45
C PHE A 500 -2.36 -3.18 3.65
N ASP A 501 -3.13 -2.09 3.67
CA ASP A 501 -4.18 -1.84 4.64
C ASP A 501 -5.52 -2.30 4.07
N HIS A 502 -6.04 -3.35 4.64
CA HIS A 502 -7.23 -4.02 4.14
C HIS A 502 -8.51 -3.18 4.25
N TYR A 503 -8.58 -2.23 5.18
CA TYR A 503 -9.77 -1.40 5.39
C TYR A 503 -9.69 -0.07 4.65
N GLU A 504 -8.51 0.55 4.55
CA GLU A 504 -8.25 1.71 3.71
C GLU A 504 -8.26 1.33 2.21
N GLY A 505 -8.00 0.06 1.90
CA GLY A 505 -8.00 -0.48 0.54
C GLY A 505 -6.76 -0.10 -0.27
N HIS A 506 -5.69 0.36 0.37
CA HIS A 506 -4.43 0.75 -0.27
C HIS A 506 -3.22 0.40 0.59
N SER A 507 -2.03 0.50 0.01
CA SER A 507 -0.77 0.23 0.70
C SER A 507 -0.20 1.47 1.39
N TRP A 508 0.73 1.24 2.34
CA TRP A 508 1.51 2.25 3.04
C TRP A 508 2.99 2.13 2.71
N ALA A 509 3.67 3.27 2.57
CA ALA A 509 5.08 3.32 2.16
C ALA A 509 6.05 3.13 3.32
N SER A 510 5.85 3.83 4.48
CA SER A 510 6.81 3.80 5.58
C SER A 510 6.70 2.53 6.41
N GLY A 511 7.85 1.85 6.64
CA GLY A 511 7.90 0.66 7.47
C GLY A 511 7.66 0.94 8.94
N ILE A 512 8.23 2.01 9.45
CA ILE A 512 8.12 2.39 10.87
C ILE A 512 6.99 3.37 11.15
N GLY A 513 6.45 4.06 10.12
CA GLY A 513 5.27 4.92 10.23
C GLY A 513 5.42 6.12 11.16
N LEU A 514 6.64 6.62 11.40
CA LEU A 514 6.89 7.77 12.26
C LEU A 514 6.56 9.08 11.52
N GLY A 515 5.71 9.91 12.13
CA GLY A 515 5.33 11.21 11.64
C GLY A 515 4.00 11.71 12.22
N PRO A 516 3.82 13.04 12.35
CA PRO A 516 2.67 13.62 13.05
C PRO A 516 1.32 13.42 12.33
N PHE A 517 1.34 13.00 11.07
CA PHE A 517 0.15 12.67 10.28
C PHE A 517 0.00 11.17 10.00
N GLY A 518 0.70 10.31 10.75
CA GLY A 518 0.70 8.87 10.58
C GLY A 518 1.49 8.41 9.37
N ASN A 519 1.28 7.14 8.96
CA ASN A 519 1.94 6.56 7.79
C ASN A 519 1.49 7.27 6.51
N ASN A 520 2.26 7.09 5.43
CA ASN A 520 2.02 7.75 4.15
C ASN A 520 2.04 6.77 2.97
N GLN A 521 1.46 7.22 1.86
CA GLN A 521 1.57 6.60 0.55
C GLN A 521 1.83 7.70 -0.48
N GLU A 522 3.00 7.67 -1.12
CA GLU A 522 3.41 8.71 -2.07
C GLU A 522 3.29 8.31 -3.54
N SER A 523 3.31 6.99 -3.84
CA SER A 523 3.36 6.49 -5.21
C SER A 523 2.39 5.33 -5.41
N SER A 524 1.12 5.66 -5.51
CA SER A 524 0.05 4.68 -5.72
C SER A 524 0.25 3.82 -6.99
N SER A 525 0.79 4.39 -8.05
CA SER A 525 1.05 3.68 -9.30
C SER A 525 2.21 2.69 -9.23
N GLU A 526 3.20 2.91 -8.37
CA GLU A 526 4.26 1.92 -8.11
C GLU A 526 3.74 0.74 -7.31
N ALA A 527 2.79 0.96 -6.40
CA ALA A 527 2.07 -0.13 -5.73
C ALA A 527 1.29 -0.99 -6.73
N ILE A 528 0.53 -0.38 -7.64
CA ILE A 528 -0.18 -1.10 -8.71
C ILE A 528 0.78 -1.89 -9.60
N ASN A 529 1.96 -1.35 -9.91
CA ASN A 529 3.01 -2.08 -10.64
C ASN A 529 3.47 -3.34 -9.89
N ALA A 530 3.60 -3.27 -8.56
CA ALA A 530 3.95 -4.43 -7.74
C ALA A 530 2.87 -5.51 -7.81
N TRP A 531 1.60 -5.14 -7.65
CA TRP A 531 0.49 -6.10 -7.70
C TRP A 531 0.32 -6.72 -9.08
N ALA A 532 0.51 -5.96 -10.14
CA ALA A 532 0.57 -6.49 -11.49
C ALA A 532 1.74 -7.47 -11.69
N GLY A 533 2.90 -7.19 -11.10
CA GLY A 533 4.04 -8.11 -11.06
C GLY A 533 3.70 -9.43 -10.38
N LEU A 534 2.99 -9.41 -9.25
CA LEU A 534 2.51 -10.61 -8.55
C LEU A 534 1.58 -11.46 -9.43
N ILE A 535 0.60 -10.82 -10.09
CA ILE A 535 -0.34 -11.52 -10.99
C ILE A 535 0.42 -12.24 -12.09
N LEU A 536 1.35 -11.55 -12.76
CA LEU A 536 2.14 -12.15 -13.83
C LEU A 536 3.06 -13.28 -13.33
N TRP A 537 3.76 -13.07 -12.21
CA TRP A 537 4.62 -14.09 -11.60
C TRP A 537 3.83 -15.34 -11.23
N ALA A 538 2.66 -15.14 -10.62
CA ALA A 538 1.76 -16.22 -10.25
C ALA A 538 1.25 -16.99 -11.48
N GLN A 539 0.86 -16.29 -12.54
CA GLN A 539 0.38 -16.90 -13.79
C GLN A 539 1.43 -17.78 -14.48
N VAL A 540 2.68 -17.31 -14.54
CA VAL A 540 3.78 -18.10 -15.15
C VAL A 540 4.06 -19.36 -14.34
N ASN A 541 3.93 -19.31 -13.02
CA ASN A 541 4.20 -20.45 -12.14
C ASN A 541 2.97 -21.33 -11.86
N GLY A 542 1.78 -20.94 -12.36
CA GLY A 542 0.53 -21.65 -12.12
C GLY A 542 0.03 -21.57 -10.67
N ASP A 543 0.46 -20.55 -9.92
CA ASP A 543 0.05 -20.31 -8.54
C ASP A 543 -1.24 -19.47 -8.50
N THR A 544 -2.38 -20.15 -8.50
CA THR A 544 -3.69 -19.50 -8.49
C THR A 544 -3.97 -18.76 -7.20
N ALA A 545 -3.43 -19.18 -6.05
CA ALA A 545 -3.63 -18.50 -4.78
C ALA A 545 -2.89 -17.15 -4.74
N LEU A 546 -1.65 -17.10 -5.22
CA LEU A 546 -0.90 -15.86 -5.36
C LEU A 546 -1.51 -14.94 -6.43
N ARG A 547 -2.01 -15.50 -7.54
CA ARG A 547 -2.76 -14.73 -8.55
C ARG A 547 -3.98 -14.04 -7.93
N ASP A 548 -4.79 -14.78 -7.19
CA ASP A 548 -6.01 -14.24 -6.57
C ASP A 548 -5.70 -13.19 -5.51
N LEU A 549 -4.61 -13.36 -4.76
CA LEU A 549 -4.08 -12.32 -3.88
C LEU A 549 -3.66 -11.08 -4.68
N GLY A 550 -2.90 -11.24 -5.75
CA GLY A 550 -2.49 -10.13 -6.63
C GLY A 550 -3.70 -9.39 -7.22
N VAL A 551 -4.74 -10.11 -7.66
CA VAL A 551 -5.98 -9.53 -8.15
C VAL A 551 -6.72 -8.76 -7.06
N TYR A 552 -6.75 -9.29 -5.83
CA TYR A 552 -7.33 -8.59 -4.68
C TYR A 552 -6.61 -7.27 -4.40
N LEU A 553 -5.29 -7.28 -4.28
CA LEU A 553 -4.48 -6.09 -4.03
C LEU A 553 -4.63 -5.06 -5.17
N TYR A 554 -4.49 -5.49 -6.40
CA TYR A 554 -4.59 -4.66 -7.60
C TYR A 554 -5.96 -3.98 -7.73
N THR A 555 -7.03 -4.76 -7.64
CA THR A 555 -8.40 -4.24 -7.85
C THR A 555 -8.84 -3.33 -6.71
N THR A 556 -8.51 -3.70 -5.47
CA THR A 556 -8.91 -2.93 -4.29
C THR A 556 -8.15 -1.61 -4.21
N GLU A 557 -6.84 -1.60 -4.51
CA GLU A 557 -6.06 -0.35 -4.49
C GLU A 557 -6.42 0.59 -5.65
N ILE A 558 -6.75 0.07 -6.85
CA ILE A 558 -7.29 0.90 -7.94
C ILE A 558 -8.60 1.59 -7.52
N ASP A 559 -9.50 0.89 -6.85
CA ASP A 559 -10.73 1.48 -6.35
C ASP A 559 -10.46 2.57 -5.30
N ALA A 560 -9.52 2.33 -4.38
CA ALA A 560 -9.08 3.32 -3.41
C ALA A 560 -8.40 4.54 -4.07
N ILE A 561 -7.57 4.34 -5.10
CA ILE A 561 -6.93 5.42 -5.88
C ILE A 561 -7.98 6.32 -6.51
N ASN A 562 -8.99 5.74 -7.13
CA ASN A 562 -10.09 6.48 -7.76
C ASN A 562 -10.90 7.31 -6.75
N HIS A 563 -11.00 6.85 -5.49
CA HIS A 563 -11.68 7.59 -4.43
C HIS A 563 -10.79 8.62 -3.72
N TYR A 564 -9.53 8.26 -3.38
CA TYR A 564 -8.73 9.02 -2.42
C TYR A 564 -7.61 9.86 -3.05
N TRP A 565 -7.08 9.47 -4.22
CA TRP A 565 -6.10 10.27 -4.95
C TRP A 565 -6.73 11.16 -6.01
N PHE A 566 -7.71 10.61 -6.74
CA PHE A 566 -8.32 11.29 -7.90
C PHE A 566 -9.71 11.83 -7.61
N ASP A 567 -10.38 11.31 -6.59
CA ASP A 567 -11.78 11.65 -6.24
C ASP A 567 -12.70 11.78 -7.48
N ILE A 568 -12.60 10.84 -8.41
CA ILE A 568 -13.40 10.87 -9.66
C ILE A 568 -14.91 10.82 -9.40
N HIS A 569 -15.32 10.40 -8.19
CA HIS A 569 -16.71 10.31 -7.75
C HIS A 569 -17.18 11.54 -6.95
N HIS A 570 -16.27 12.51 -6.68
CA HIS A 570 -16.57 13.73 -5.90
C HIS A 570 -17.18 13.45 -4.52
N LEU A 571 -16.62 12.49 -3.80
CA LEU A 571 -17.10 12.04 -2.48
C LEU A 571 -16.18 12.40 -1.32
N VAL A 572 -14.95 12.83 -1.59
CA VAL A 572 -13.86 12.94 -0.61
C VAL A 572 -13.38 14.39 -0.45
N PHE A 573 -13.05 15.06 -1.55
CA PHE A 573 -12.50 16.40 -1.49
C PHE A 573 -13.57 17.45 -1.23
N PRO A 574 -13.41 18.30 -0.20
CA PRO A 574 -14.32 19.42 0.01
C PRO A 574 -14.14 20.48 -1.10
N PRO A 575 -15.16 21.33 -1.35
CA PRO A 575 -15.10 22.33 -2.43
C PRO A 575 -13.92 23.31 -2.30
N GLU A 576 -13.42 23.55 -1.10
CA GLU A 576 -12.29 24.41 -0.83
C GLU A 576 -10.94 23.79 -1.22
N TYR A 577 -10.88 22.48 -1.44
CA TYR A 577 -9.70 21.80 -1.93
C TYR A 577 -9.61 21.94 -3.46
N GLN A 578 -8.84 22.93 -3.89
CA GLN A 578 -8.80 23.35 -5.29
C GLN A 578 -7.88 22.50 -6.17
N ASN A 579 -7.08 21.60 -5.61
CA ASN A 579 -6.27 20.66 -6.40
C ASN A 579 -7.18 19.61 -7.06
N VAL A 580 -6.85 19.20 -8.26
CA VAL A 580 -7.62 18.20 -9.02
C VAL A 580 -7.42 16.80 -8.45
N GLU A 581 -6.23 16.54 -7.91
CA GLU A 581 -5.82 15.28 -7.25
C GLU A 581 -4.99 15.57 -6.00
N THR A 582 -4.78 14.55 -5.19
CA THR A 582 -3.71 14.56 -4.18
C THR A 582 -2.49 13.79 -4.69
N SER A 583 -1.29 14.10 -4.21
CA SER A 583 -0.09 13.32 -4.54
C SER A 583 0.40 12.45 -3.39
N MET A 584 0.35 12.97 -2.16
CA MET A 584 0.70 12.21 -0.97
C MET A 584 -0.50 12.05 -0.05
N LEU A 585 -0.85 10.81 0.22
CA LEU A 585 -1.89 10.44 1.16
C LEU A 585 -1.24 10.02 2.48
N PHE A 586 -1.70 10.61 3.59
CA PHE A 586 -1.31 10.24 4.95
C PHE A 586 -2.51 9.72 5.73
N GLY A 587 -2.29 9.09 6.86
CA GLY A 587 -3.35 8.75 7.79
C GLY A 587 -4.17 9.99 8.21
N GLY A 588 -3.51 11.13 8.42
CA GLY A 588 -4.09 12.38 8.94
C GLY A 588 -4.08 13.57 8.00
N LYS A 589 -3.64 13.45 6.75
CA LYS A 589 -3.74 14.55 5.78
C LYS A 589 -3.69 14.09 4.33
N TYR A 590 -4.17 14.94 3.44
CA TYR A 590 -3.87 14.93 2.01
C TYR A 590 -2.96 16.09 1.68
N ALA A 591 -1.86 15.79 0.96
CA ALA A 591 -0.87 16.79 0.57
C ALA A 591 -0.62 16.75 -0.96
N HIS A 592 -0.43 17.94 -1.54
CA HIS A 592 -0.12 18.12 -2.95
C HIS A 592 1.36 18.49 -3.10
N ASN A 593 2.25 17.53 -2.76
CA ASN A 593 3.71 17.69 -2.80
C ASN A 593 4.41 16.34 -2.98
N THR A 594 5.74 16.34 -2.98
CA THR A 594 6.60 15.16 -2.89
C THR A 594 7.65 15.37 -1.79
N TRP A 595 8.37 14.31 -1.39
CA TRP A 595 9.43 14.42 -0.40
C TRP A 595 10.66 15.19 -0.88
N TRP A 596 10.94 15.21 -2.18
CA TRP A 596 12.22 15.72 -2.74
C TRP A 596 12.08 17.04 -3.47
N ILE A 597 10.91 17.40 -3.98
CA ILE A 597 10.73 18.62 -4.78
C ILE A 597 9.26 19.07 -4.77
N ASP A 598 9.04 20.36 -4.98
CA ASP A 598 7.73 20.98 -5.17
C ASP A 598 7.46 21.36 -6.63
N GLU A 599 8.04 20.63 -7.58
CA GLU A 599 7.86 20.81 -9.03
C GLU A 599 6.55 20.14 -9.49
N PRO A 600 5.61 20.88 -10.11
CA PRO A 600 4.23 20.41 -10.37
C PRO A 600 4.14 19.11 -11.18
N ARG A 601 5.03 18.92 -12.15
CA ARG A 601 5.02 17.72 -12.99
C ARG A 601 5.47 16.48 -12.21
N GLN A 602 6.38 16.64 -11.25
CA GLN A 602 6.79 15.53 -10.37
C GLN A 602 5.74 15.27 -9.29
N ILE A 603 5.10 16.32 -8.77
CA ILE A 603 3.98 16.17 -7.83
C ILE A 603 2.84 15.34 -8.43
N LYS A 604 2.44 15.62 -9.68
CA LYS A 604 1.39 14.83 -10.37
C LYS A 604 1.91 13.47 -10.84
N GLY A 605 3.09 13.47 -11.45
CA GLY A 605 3.63 12.31 -12.14
C GLY A 605 4.05 11.16 -11.24
N ILE A 606 4.29 11.39 -9.94
CA ILE A 606 4.66 10.32 -9.00
C ILE A 606 3.57 9.25 -8.87
N ASN A 607 2.31 9.61 -9.04
CA ASN A 607 1.18 8.68 -9.04
C ASN A 607 0.80 8.15 -10.44
N LEU A 608 1.65 8.37 -11.45
CA LEU A 608 1.46 7.86 -12.80
C LEU A 608 2.54 6.84 -13.21
N LEU A 609 3.77 7.00 -12.70
CA LEU A 609 4.90 6.11 -13.03
C LEU A 609 4.89 4.80 -12.20
N PRO A 610 5.39 3.71 -12.78
CA PRO A 610 5.74 3.53 -14.18
C PRO A 610 4.49 3.29 -15.04
N ILE A 611 4.39 3.93 -16.20
CA ILE A 611 3.34 3.56 -17.16
C ILE A 611 3.72 2.25 -17.85
N THR A 612 2.87 1.26 -17.68
CA THR A 612 2.95 -0.08 -18.27
C THR A 612 1.56 -0.49 -18.76
N THR A 613 1.43 -1.65 -19.37
CA THR A 613 0.12 -2.19 -19.77
C THR A 613 -0.87 -2.34 -18.61
N ALA A 614 -0.38 -2.50 -17.37
CA ALA A 614 -1.20 -2.53 -16.17
C ALA A 614 -1.68 -1.14 -15.71
N SER A 615 -1.20 -0.06 -16.33
CA SER A 615 -1.57 1.32 -15.98
C SER A 615 -2.81 1.82 -16.73
N THR A 616 -3.51 0.96 -17.47
CA THR A 616 -4.75 1.34 -18.21
C THR A 616 -5.83 1.90 -17.28
N TYR A 617 -5.86 1.47 -16.01
CA TYR A 617 -6.80 1.99 -15.00
C TYR A 617 -6.73 3.51 -14.83
N LEU A 618 -5.58 4.14 -15.10
CA LEU A 618 -5.43 5.60 -15.09
C LEU A 618 -6.37 6.30 -16.10
N GLY A 619 -6.86 5.57 -17.09
CA GLY A 619 -7.86 6.03 -18.08
C GLY A 619 -9.31 5.78 -17.68
N THR A 620 -9.61 5.38 -16.44
CA THR A 620 -10.98 5.07 -15.99
C THR A 620 -11.96 6.23 -16.18
N ASP A 621 -11.53 7.46 -15.92
CA ASP A 621 -12.27 8.68 -16.23
C ASP A 621 -11.48 9.56 -17.22
N PRO A 622 -11.77 9.48 -18.54
CA PRO A 622 -11.10 10.33 -19.53
C PRO A 622 -11.28 11.83 -19.30
N ALA A 623 -12.38 12.25 -18.70
CA ALA A 623 -12.60 13.67 -18.40
C ALA A 623 -11.69 14.12 -17.25
N PHE A 624 -11.50 13.29 -16.24
CA PHE A 624 -10.53 13.54 -15.17
C PHE A 624 -9.09 13.65 -15.73
N VAL A 625 -8.66 12.71 -16.57
CA VAL A 625 -7.34 12.74 -17.20
C VAL A 625 -7.08 14.07 -17.90
N LYS A 626 -8.07 14.53 -18.73
CA LYS A 626 -7.96 15.81 -19.44
C LYS A 626 -7.89 17.00 -18.47
N ARG A 627 -8.69 17.00 -17.40
CA ARG A 627 -8.64 18.06 -16.37
C ARG A 627 -7.28 18.07 -15.65
N SER A 628 -6.79 16.92 -15.21
CA SER A 628 -5.49 16.81 -14.52
C SER A 628 -4.34 17.33 -15.38
N VAL A 629 -4.26 16.90 -16.63
CA VAL A 629 -3.22 17.37 -17.56
C VAL A 629 -3.35 18.89 -17.84
N ALA A 630 -4.57 19.43 -17.92
CA ALA A 630 -4.78 20.85 -18.18
C ALA A 630 -4.25 21.77 -17.06
N THR A 631 -4.17 21.29 -15.82
CA THR A 631 -3.63 22.10 -14.69
C THR A 631 -2.11 22.21 -14.69
N LEU A 632 -1.40 21.39 -15.45
CA LEU A 632 0.08 21.45 -15.52
C LEU A 632 0.59 22.83 -15.93
N LYS A 633 -0.08 23.50 -16.86
CA LYS A 633 0.35 24.82 -17.31
C LYS A 633 0.22 25.88 -16.21
N PRO A 634 -0.96 26.13 -15.62
CA PRO A 634 -1.08 27.10 -14.55
C PRO A 634 -0.22 26.74 -13.31
N ASP A 635 -0.10 25.46 -12.94
CA ASP A 635 0.73 25.04 -11.82
C ASP A 635 2.21 25.35 -12.08
N THR A 636 2.69 25.14 -13.31
CA THR A 636 4.08 25.46 -13.71
C THR A 636 4.30 26.98 -13.73
N GLU A 637 3.32 27.78 -14.12
CA GLU A 637 3.39 29.25 -14.06
C GLU A 637 3.48 29.75 -12.61
N ILE A 638 2.72 29.18 -11.68
CA ILE A 638 2.81 29.47 -10.24
C ILE A 638 4.20 29.11 -9.70
N PHE A 639 4.74 27.97 -10.08
CA PHE A 639 6.06 27.52 -9.67
C PHE A 639 7.16 28.46 -10.18
N ALA A 640 7.09 28.89 -11.45
CA ALA A 640 8.01 29.84 -12.04
C ALA A 640 7.90 31.22 -11.38
N ALA A 641 6.71 31.71 -11.05
CA ALA A 641 6.48 32.98 -10.36
C ALA A 641 7.10 33.02 -8.95
N ARG A 642 7.39 31.87 -8.34
CA ARG A 642 8.15 31.73 -7.08
C ARG A 642 9.68 31.78 -7.29
N GLY A 643 10.15 32.11 -8.49
CA GLY A 643 11.58 32.13 -8.82
C GLY A 643 12.20 30.75 -9.00
N LYS A 644 11.38 29.71 -9.16
CA LYS A 644 11.83 28.33 -9.34
C LYS A 644 11.68 27.90 -10.79
N THR A 645 12.65 27.15 -11.30
CA THR A 645 12.63 26.61 -12.67
C THR A 645 13.01 25.15 -12.63
N ALA A 646 12.13 24.31 -13.14
CA ALA A 646 12.44 22.90 -13.34
C ALA A 646 13.53 22.72 -14.38
N LYS A 647 14.46 21.85 -14.11
CA LYS A 647 15.49 21.42 -15.06
C LYS A 647 15.53 19.89 -15.06
N PRO A 648 15.46 19.29 -16.24
CA PRO A 648 15.21 19.89 -17.57
C PRO A 648 13.78 20.46 -17.71
N ILE A 649 13.59 21.40 -18.64
CA ILE A 649 12.29 22.07 -18.86
C ILE A 649 11.19 21.09 -19.26
N ASP A 650 11.54 20.03 -19.96
CA ASP A 650 10.66 18.97 -20.47
C ASP A 650 10.55 17.75 -19.54
N ILE A 651 10.84 17.93 -18.23
CA ILE A 651 10.81 16.82 -17.27
C ILE A 651 9.46 16.08 -17.29
N TRP A 652 9.52 14.76 -17.45
CA TRP A 652 8.37 13.83 -17.46
C TRP A 652 7.26 14.12 -18.48
N GLN A 653 7.54 14.86 -19.52
CA GLN A 653 6.56 15.11 -20.59
C GLN A 653 6.13 13.83 -21.31
N ASP A 654 7.03 12.86 -21.42
CA ASP A 654 6.73 11.52 -21.92
C ASP A 654 5.67 10.80 -21.07
N LEU A 655 5.73 10.98 -19.76
CA LEU A 655 4.76 10.40 -18.83
C LEU A 655 3.36 11.01 -19.04
N PHE A 656 3.28 12.35 -19.14
CA PHE A 656 2.01 13.04 -19.37
C PHE A 656 1.44 12.80 -20.77
N ALA A 657 2.28 12.65 -21.78
CA ALA A 657 1.84 12.28 -23.13
C ALA A 657 1.19 10.88 -23.13
N LYS A 658 1.80 9.89 -22.46
CA LYS A 658 1.22 8.55 -22.31
C LYS A 658 -0.07 8.57 -21.51
N TYR A 659 -0.13 9.34 -20.44
CA TYR A 659 -1.32 9.51 -19.60
C TYR A 659 -2.47 10.15 -20.39
N LEU A 660 -2.21 11.26 -21.10
CA LEU A 660 -3.19 11.90 -21.96
C LEU A 660 -3.71 10.94 -23.05
N GLY A 661 -2.82 10.10 -23.60
CA GLY A 661 -3.18 9.10 -24.60
C GLY A 661 -4.25 8.12 -24.16
N LEU A 662 -4.36 7.83 -22.86
CA LEU A 662 -5.43 6.99 -22.30
C LEU A 662 -6.84 7.63 -22.42
N ALA A 663 -6.91 8.95 -22.48
CA ALA A 663 -8.15 9.69 -22.65
C ALA A 663 -8.38 10.18 -24.10
N ASP A 664 -7.29 10.40 -24.82
CA ASP A 664 -7.30 10.98 -26.17
C ASP A 664 -5.99 10.61 -26.88
N ALA A 665 -6.01 9.54 -27.66
CA ALA A 665 -4.83 9.00 -28.30
C ALA A 665 -4.20 9.98 -29.30
N ASP A 666 -5.02 10.74 -30.04
CA ASP A 666 -4.55 11.71 -31.00
C ASP A 666 -3.90 12.90 -30.31
N ALA A 667 -4.48 13.40 -29.22
CA ALA A 667 -3.88 14.46 -28.40
C ALA A 667 -2.57 14.00 -27.75
N GLY A 668 -2.52 12.77 -27.21
CA GLY A 668 -1.30 12.18 -26.68
C GLY A 668 -0.20 12.08 -27.72
N LEU A 669 -0.51 11.59 -28.92
CA LEU A 669 0.44 11.47 -30.03
C LEU A 669 0.85 12.84 -30.61
N ALA A 670 -0.07 13.81 -30.64
CA ALA A 670 0.22 15.17 -31.06
C ALA A 670 1.17 15.90 -30.12
N SER A 671 1.20 15.51 -28.84
CA SER A 671 2.17 16.03 -27.85
C SER A 671 3.57 15.41 -27.97
N TRP A 672 3.72 14.36 -28.79
CA TRP A 672 5.02 13.73 -29.02
C TRP A 672 5.97 14.68 -29.72
N ASP A 673 7.17 14.82 -29.12
CA ASP A 673 8.28 15.58 -29.66
C ASP A 673 9.59 14.86 -29.32
N ARG A 674 10.71 15.31 -29.86
CA ARG A 674 12.05 14.83 -29.52
C ARG A 674 12.55 15.48 -28.24
N TRP A 675 11.83 15.23 -27.12
CA TRP A 675 12.22 15.78 -25.82
C TRP A 675 13.61 15.35 -25.40
N GLY A 676 14.35 16.26 -24.76
CA GLY A 676 15.69 15.99 -24.23
C GLY A 676 15.68 15.08 -23.01
N SER A 677 14.59 15.11 -22.24
CA SER A 677 14.43 14.38 -20.99
C SER A 677 13.28 13.36 -21.08
N PHE A 678 13.51 12.20 -20.46
CA PHE A 678 12.51 11.14 -20.29
C PHE A 678 12.52 10.69 -18.84
N GLU A 679 11.37 10.17 -18.38
CA GLU A 679 11.31 9.50 -17.09
C GLU A 679 12.32 8.34 -17.08
N LEU A 680 13.11 8.22 -15.99
CA LEU A 680 14.27 7.33 -15.96
C LEU A 680 13.93 5.84 -16.08
N GLY A 681 12.71 5.45 -15.74
CA GLY A 681 12.19 4.09 -15.91
C GLY A 681 11.61 3.82 -17.30
N ASP A 682 11.77 4.71 -18.29
CA ASP A 682 11.18 4.57 -19.61
C ASP A 682 12.17 4.81 -20.77
N THR A 683 11.71 4.53 -22.01
CA THR A 683 12.47 4.75 -23.24
C THR A 683 11.65 5.53 -24.26
N ARG A 684 12.33 6.16 -25.22
CA ARG A 684 11.69 6.87 -26.33
C ARG A 684 10.86 5.91 -27.18
N SER A 685 11.41 4.75 -27.48
CA SER A 685 10.74 3.74 -28.27
C SER A 685 9.47 3.19 -27.62
N HIS A 686 9.50 2.92 -26.31
CA HIS A 686 8.31 2.47 -25.58
C HIS A 686 7.24 3.56 -25.53
N THR A 687 7.62 4.82 -25.29
CA THR A 687 6.67 5.96 -25.27
C THR A 687 5.99 6.13 -26.64
N LEU A 688 6.75 6.10 -27.73
CA LEU A 688 6.16 6.23 -29.07
C LEU A 688 5.28 5.02 -29.42
N HIS A 689 5.71 3.81 -29.09
CA HIS A 689 4.91 2.59 -29.29
C HIS A 689 3.57 2.66 -28.52
N TRP A 690 3.60 3.12 -27.28
CA TRP A 690 2.39 3.30 -26.46
C TRP A 690 1.38 4.24 -27.11
N LEU A 691 1.83 5.40 -27.56
CA LEU A 691 0.99 6.40 -28.21
C LEU A 691 0.41 5.90 -29.55
N MET A 692 1.23 5.24 -30.37
CA MET A 692 0.82 4.65 -31.64
C MET A 692 -0.18 3.50 -31.42
N SER A 693 0.01 2.70 -30.36
CA SER A 693 -0.89 1.59 -30.02
C SER A 693 -2.25 2.09 -29.63
N LEU A 694 -2.33 3.13 -28.76
CA LEU A 694 -3.61 3.75 -28.39
C LEU A 694 -4.30 4.41 -29.59
N GLN A 695 -3.56 5.04 -30.48
CA GLN A 695 -4.15 5.60 -31.72
C GLN A 695 -4.75 4.49 -32.58
N LYS A 696 -4.11 3.32 -32.68
CA LYS A 696 -4.58 2.18 -33.47
C LYS A 696 -5.76 1.45 -32.81
N MET A 697 -5.67 1.18 -31.50
CA MET A 697 -6.66 0.37 -30.78
C MET A 697 -7.80 1.19 -30.18
N GLY A 698 -7.56 2.44 -29.83
CA GLY A 698 -8.49 3.30 -29.08
C GLY A 698 -8.15 3.36 -27.59
N GLN A 699 -9.09 3.87 -26.80
CA GLN A 699 -8.99 4.00 -25.35
C GLN A 699 -9.41 2.70 -24.65
N PRO A 700 -8.92 2.42 -23.41
CA PRO A 700 -9.38 1.28 -22.63
C PRO A 700 -10.91 1.23 -22.49
N ASP A 701 -11.51 0.07 -22.73
CA ASP A 701 -12.96 -0.18 -22.55
C ASP A 701 -13.18 -1.13 -21.38
N PHE A 702 -13.40 -0.58 -20.20
CA PHE A 702 -13.66 -1.33 -18.96
C PHE A 702 -15.09 -1.89 -18.86
N GLY A 703 -15.96 -1.60 -19.84
CA GLY A 703 -17.32 -2.15 -19.92
C GLY A 703 -17.36 -3.59 -20.42
N VAL A 704 -16.24 -4.13 -20.88
CA VAL A 704 -16.13 -5.52 -21.39
C VAL A 704 -15.14 -6.31 -20.56
N THR A 705 -15.60 -7.43 -20.00
CA THR A 705 -14.78 -8.39 -19.23
C THR A 705 -14.52 -9.66 -20.05
N ALA A 706 -13.63 -10.53 -19.56
CA ALA A 706 -13.35 -11.84 -20.15
C ALA A 706 -13.26 -12.94 -19.08
N ASN A 707 -13.33 -14.19 -19.51
CA ASN A 707 -13.21 -15.39 -18.67
C ASN A 707 -11.75 -15.79 -18.42
N THR A 708 -10.85 -14.86 -18.40
CA THR A 708 -9.41 -15.04 -18.12
C THR A 708 -8.87 -13.85 -17.35
N SER A 709 -7.77 -14.04 -16.64
CA SER A 709 -7.16 -12.97 -15.83
C SER A 709 -6.18 -12.07 -16.57
N LEU A 710 -5.84 -12.37 -17.83
CA LEU A 710 -4.91 -11.56 -18.64
C LEU A 710 -5.57 -11.17 -19.96
N TYR A 711 -6.31 -10.06 -19.95
CA TYR A 711 -6.96 -9.51 -21.14
C TYR A 711 -6.97 -7.97 -21.09
N SER A 712 -7.24 -7.37 -22.24
CA SER A 712 -7.55 -5.94 -22.36
C SER A 712 -8.50 -5.70 -23.53
N VAL A 713 -9.38 -4.74 -23.38
CA VAL A 713 -10.29 -4.30 -24.47
C VAL A 713 -10.10 -2.81 -24.68
N PHE A 714 -10.06 -2.42 -25.94
CA PHE A 714 -9.93 -1.03 -26.35
C PHE A 714 -11.07 -0.68 -27.31
N LYS A 715 -11.52 0.57 -27.27
CA LYS A 715 -12.60 1.06 -28.13
C LYS A 715 -12.21 2.37 -28.80
N ARG A 716 -12.35 2.42 -30.11
CA ARG A 716 -12.14 3.63 -30.92
C ARG A 716 -13.37 4.53 -30.89
N PRO A 717 -13.22 5.84 -31.21
CA PRO A 717 -14.35 6.75 -31.33
C PRO A 717 -15.44 6.30 -32.35
N ASP A 718 -15.05 5.55 -33.37
CA ASP A 718 -15.97 4.97 -34.37
C ASP A 718 -16.72 3.72 -33.87
N GLY A 719 -16.49 3.31 -32.60
CA GLY A 719 -17.16 2.18 -31.97
C GLY A 719 -16.46 0.83 -32.18
N ARG A 720 -15.47 0.73 -33.07
CA ARG A 720 -14.70 -0.51 -33.27
C ARG A 720 -13.90 -0.84 -32.03
N LYS A 721 -13.91 -2.13 -31.66
CA LYS A 721 -13.17 -2.65 -30.51
C LYS A 721 -11.98 -3.49 -30.93
N THR A 722 -10.92 -3.47 -30.11
CA THR A 722 -9.79 -4.38 -30.18
C THR A 722 -9.74 -5.18 -28.90
N TYR A 723 -9.73 -6.49 -29.02
CA TYR A 723 -9.70 -7.44 -27.91
C TYR A 723 -8.35 -8.12 -27.86
N LEU A 724 -7.72 -8.10 -26.71
CA LEU A 724 -6.45 -8.73 -26.44
C LEU A 724 -6.61 -9.76 -25.33
N ALA A 725 -5.93 -10.91 -25.43
CA ALA A 725 -5.79 -11.85 -24.34
C ALA A 725 -4.43 -12.53 -24.41
N TYR A 726 -3.84 -12.81 -23.26
CA TYR A 726 -2.59 -13.55 -23.17
C TYR A 726 -2.82 -14.92 -22.52
N ASN A 727 -2.21 -15.95 -23.11
CA ASN A 727 -2.29 -17.32 -22.61
C ASN A 727 -0.96 -17.74 -21.97
N PRO A 728 -0.80 -17.70 -20.64
CA PRO A 728 0.41 -18.16 -19.96
C PRO A 728 0.48 -19.69 -19.86
N GLY A 729 -0.59 -20.39 -20.24
CA GLY A 729 -0.72 -21.86 -20.14
C GLY A 729 0.01 -22.61 -21.24
N LYS A 730 -0.10 -23.94 -21.19
CA LYS A 730 0.54 -24.87 -22.12
C LYS A 730 -0.40 -25.46 -23.18
N THR A 731 -1.69 -25.14 -23.08
CA THR A 731 -2.75 -25.56 -24.03
C THR A 731 -3.43 -24.34 -24.62
N PRO A 732 -4.03 -24.42 -25.81
CA PRO A 732 -4.84 -23.33 -26.35
C PRO A 732 -5.91 -22.88 -25.36
N LEU A 733 -6.14 -21.59 -25.30
CA LEU A 733 -7.12 -20.93 -24.41
C LEU A 733 -8.26 -20.33 -25.25
N ASP A 734 -9.49 -20.76 -24.98
CA ASP A 734 -10.69 -20.17 -25.58
C ASP A 734 -11.21 -19.03 -24.66
N VAL A 735 -11.01 -17.81 -25.11
CA VAL A 735 -11.42 -16.60 -24.39
C VAL A 735 -12.79 -16.16 -24.86
N GLN A 736 -13.70 -15.93 -23.90
CA GLN A 736 -15.03 -15.39 -24.13
C GLN A 736 -15.13 -14.00 -23.46
N PHE A 737 -15.46 -13.00 -24.24
CA PHE A 737 -15.72 -11.65 -23.75
C PHE A 737 -17.20 -11.47 -23.43
N SER A 738 -17.51 -10.61 -22.45
CA SER A 738 -18.88 -10.42 -21.94
C SER A 738 -19.86 -9.82 -22.96
N ASP A 739 -19.36 -9.23 -24.06
CA ASP A 739 -20.17 -8.72 -25.16
C ASP A 739 -20.36 -9.75 -26.30
N GLY A 740 -19.94 -11.02 -26.09
CA GLY A 740 -20.14 -12.14 -27.01
C GLY A 740 -18.98 -12.38 -28.00
N LYS A 741 -17.94 -11.54 -27.98
CA LYS A 741 -16.74 -11.78 -28.81
C LYS A 741 -15.95 -12.97 -28.26
N THR A 742 -15.36 -13.76 -29.15
CA THR A 742 -14.51 -14.92 -28.79
C THR A 742 -13.14 -14.79 -29.43
N LEU A 743 -12.12 -15.36 -28.77
CA LEU A 743 -10.74 -15.37 -29.24
C LEU A 743 -10.04 -16.64 -28.77
N GLN A 744 -9.48 -17.41 -29.69
CA GLN A 744 -8.60 -18.53 -29.35
C GLN A 744 -7.15 -18.06 -29.30
N VAL A 745 -6.45 -18.36 -28.19
CA VAL A 745 -5.07 -17.90 -27.96
C VAL A 745 -4.16 -19.09 -27.79
N ALA A 746 -3.11 -19.19 -28.62
CA ALA A 746 -2.10 -20.22 -28.53
C ALA A 746 -1.31 -20.15 -27.21
N PRO A 747 -0.73 -21.27 -26.73
CA PRO A 747 0.12 -21.32 -25.55
C PRO A 747 1.28 -20.32 -25.65
N GLY A 748 1.55 -19.56 -24.53
CA GLY A 748 2.63 -18.60 -24.44
C GLY A 748 2.50 -17.39 -25.39
N ALA A 749 1.31 -17.11 -25.92
CA ALA A 749 1.11 -16.10 -26.94
C ALA A 749 0.12 -15.02 -26.52
N LEU A 750 0.28 -13.83 -27.13
CA LEU A 750 -0.72 -12.77 -27.15
C LEU A 750 -1.65 -12.98 -28.36
N GLY A 751 -2.94 -13.13 -28.11
CA GLY A 751 -3.99 -13.14 -29.14
C GLY A 751 -4.64 -11.77 -29.32
N GLN A 752 -5.04 -11.47 -30.56
CA GLN A 752 -5.75 -10.25 -30.91
C GLN A 752 -6.88 -10.53 -31.88
N THR A 753 -8.04 -9.85 -31.68
CA THR A 753 -9.14 -9.80 -32.66
C THR A 753 -9.83 -8.42 -32.63
N GLN A 754 -10.61 -8.10 -33.69
CA GLN A 754 -11.38 -6.86 -33.80
C GLN A 754 -12.86 -7.15 -33.95
#